data_64a7cc872bd83e14a0af441fcb671d49
#
_entry.id   64a7cc872bd83e14a0af441fcb671d49
#
_cell.length_a   1.000
_cell.length_b   1.000
_cell.length_c   1.000
_cell.angle_alpha   90.00
_cell.angle_beta   90.00
_cell.angle_gamma   90.00
#
_symmetry.space_group_name_H-M   'P 1'
#
loop_
_entity.id
_entity.type
_entity.pdbx_description
1 polymer ?
#
loop_
_entity_poly.entity_id
_entity_poly.type
_entity_poly.pdbx_seq_one_letter_code
_entity_poly.pdbx_strand_id
1 'polypeptide(L)'
;MEIKKVGVIGSGVMGMGIAAQVANAGLPVVLLDIVPSEGPRSALAAGAIKKALKTKPAPFMHKRVAKKVTPGNLEDNLDMLADCDLIIEVIIERLDLKHSLYRKIESVVRPDAIITSNTSTIQRSRLIEGMPAERAQRFAITHFFNPPRYMKLLELVAGDEVDADVIATLTRFCDVKLGKGVVNCKDTPGFIANRLGTMWISSATAAAKNHGFGVDEADVLVGKAFGIPSTGVFALMDLVGLDLMPLVGRSLYDNVPDSDAFKNVFQEDPMVMQMVEKGYTGRKGLGGFFRMNKDGGKRVKEALNLETGEYYVARKPKFGSVDAARKGGPRATLEFGDKSAAMSWEWISQTLTYCADLAFAICDGIQATDDGMKMGYGWKWGPFELMDQIGPKWIADKLASEGRAVPALLETVGDGTFYKVENGALMVMNADGSYDAVKRADGVLLLSDIKLTSEPVYKNRAASVWDIGDGVLNVEFHTKMNAFEEGHMKALGKAMDMIENDDQYVAMTIYNEDPRAFSAGANIGEALFAANIAMWPVIQMSIAGGQKVFQRLRFSNFPVVAAPAGLALGGGCEVCLASNAIQAHAELYTGLVEAGVGFVPGWGGCKELVRRHMSNPRSPKGPMPGPAKAFELIATAAVSTSAMEAYDNLVFTKDDGISMNRDRLLADAKARALSMAAEGFTPPEPYEYRLPGPTGATGFKMALEEFHAKGIASDYDVVIGGELAHILSGGNTDPTEVITEDDMLKMEQESFVKLAKNPKTLARIEHMLNTGKPLRN
;
A
#
# COMPACT_ATOMS: atom_id res chain seq x y z
N MET A 1 -10.21 3.56 26.75
CA MET A 1 -10.23 5.01 26.45
C MET A 1 -10.35 5.24 24.95
N GLU A 2 -11.02 6.32 24.49
CA GLU A 2 -11.03 6.70 23.06
C GLU A 2 -10.06 7.86 22.83
N ILE A 3 -9.15 7.73 21.86
CA ILE A 3 -8.22 8.79 21.49
C ILE A 3 -8.92 9.74 20.49
N LYS A 4 -9.07 11.00 20.86
CA LYS A 4 -9.75 12.05 20.10
C LYS A 4 -8.81 13.18 19.66
N LYS A 5 -7.72 13.42 20.40
CA LYS A 5 -6.71 14.45 20.12
C LYS A 5 -5.33 13.92 20.44
N VAL A 6 -4.37 14.19 19.56
CA VAL A 6 -2.98 13.70 19.69
C VAL A 6 -2.00 14.86 19.70
N GLY A 7 -1.06 14.83 20.66
CA GLY A 7 0.13 15.67 20.67
C GLY A 7 1.30 14.93 20.05
N VAL A 8 2.04 15.57 19.15
CA VAL A 8 3.30 15.06 18.58
C VAL A 8 4.40 16.04 18.90
N ILE A 9 5.48 15.58 19.53
CA ILE A 9 6.59 16.40 19.96
C ILE A 9 7.85 16.05 19.15
N GLY A 10 8.34 17.01 18.40
CA GLY A 10 9.37 16.87 17.38
C GLY A 10 8.76 16.90 15.97
N SER A 11 9.12 17.92 15.17
CA SER A 11 8.60 18.12 13.81
C SER A 11 9.57 17.67 12.71
N GLY A 12 10.50 16.79 13.04
CA GLY A 12 11.38 16.12 12.09
C GLY A 12 10.61 15.25 11.08
N VAL A 13 11.34 14.48 10.26
CA VAL A 13 10.73 13.64 9.20
C VAL A 13 9.68 12.69 9.78
N MET A 14 10.02 11.98 10.88
CA MET A 14 9.11 11.04 11.52
C MET A 14 7.94 11.74 12.21
N GLY A 15 8.21 12.76 13.04
CA GLY A 15 7.14 13.45 13.76
C GLY A 15 6.15 14.14 12.84
N MET A 16 6.60 14.80 11.77
CA MET A 16 5.70 15.36 10.77
C MET A 16 4.90 14.26 10.03
N GLY A 17 5.55 13.14 9.71
CA GLY A 17 4.88 11.99 9.08
C GLY A 17 3.80 11.36 9.96
N ILE A 18 4.08 11.20 11.27
CA ILE A 18 3.13 10.67 12.27
C ILE A 18 1.97 11.67 12.45
N ALA A 19 2.27 12.97 12.61
CA ALA A 19 1.24 14.01 12.71
C ALA A 19 0.33 14.02 11.47
N ALA A 20 0.90 13.85 10.27
CA ALA A 20 0.13 13.74 9.04
C ALA A 20 -0.76 12.48 9.04
N GLN A 21 -0.26 11.31 9.50
CA GLN A 21 -1.05 10.09 9.53
C GLN A 21 -2.22 10.15 10.54
N VAL A 22 -1.99 10.74 11.71
CA VAL A 22 -3.07 11.02 12.68
C VAL A 22 -4.11 11.97 12.09
N ALA A 23 -3.67 13.04 11.41
CA ALA A 23 -4.56 13.95 10.72
C ALA A 23 -5.33 13.30 9.57
N ASN A 24 -4.70 12.37 8.82
CA ASN A 24 -5.34 11.55 7.78
C ASN A 24 -6.47 10.69 8.37
N ALA A 25 -6.32 10.21 9.61
CA ALA A 25 -7.38 9.50 10.34
C ALA A 25 -8.54 10.42 10.80
N GLY A 26 -8.45 11.72 10.49
CA GLY A 26 -9.51 12.69 10.80
C GLY A 26 -9.38 13.37 12.15
N LEU A 27 -8.34 13.12 12.95
CA LEU A 27 -8.17 13.67 14.30
C LEU A 27 -7.41 15.01 14.29
N PRO A 28 -7.68 15.91 15.26
CA PRO A 28 -6.85 17.08 15.52
C PRO A 28 -5.51 16.68 16.11
N VAL A 29 -4.46 17.38 15.68
CA VAL A 29 -3.08 17.15 16.11
C VAL A 29 -2.44 18.45 16.56
N VAL A 30 -1.76 18.43 17.70
CA VAL A 30 -0.83 19.47 18.13
C VAL A 30 0.58 19.02 17.77
N LEU A 31 1.31 19.81 16.98
CA LEU A 31 2.69 19.52 16.60
C LEU A 31 3.63 20.55 17.23
N LEU A 32 4.39 20.13 18.23
CA LEU A 32 5.32 20.99 18.93
C LEU A 32 6.78 20.67 18.58
N ASP A 33 7.61 21.71 18.57
CA ASP A 33 9.06 21.58 18.44
C ASP A 33 9.78 22.59 19.34
N ILE A 34 11.10 22.53 19.39
CA ILE A 34 11.89 23.53 20.08
C ILE A 34 11.73 24.91 19.41
N VAL A 35 12.01 25.98 20.15
CA VAL A 35 12.10 27.33 19.60
C VAL A 35 13.39 27.41 18.76
N PRO A 36 13.33 27.84 17.50
CA PRO A 36 14.53 28.03 16.69
C PRO A 36 15.37 29.22 17.22
N SER A 37 16.68 29.22 16.92
CA SER A 37 17.58 30.31 17.30
C SER A 37 17.23 31.64 16.65
N GLU A 38 16.58 31.61 15.49
CA GLU A 38 16.18 32.80 14.74
C GLU A 38 14.81 32.64 14.10
N GLY A 39 14.10 33.73 13.89
CA GLY A 39 12.80 33.77 13.22
C GLY A 39 11.61 33.57 14.16
N PRO A 40 10.43 33.29 13.61
CA PRO A 40 9.21 33.04 14.41
C PRO A 40 9.35 31.82 15.33
N ARG A 41 8.94 31.95 16.58
CA ARG A 41 9.16 30.95 17.63
C ARG A 41 8.61 29.54 17.33
N SER A 42 7.56 29.43 16.54
CA SER A 42 7.00 28.13 16.09
C SER A 42 7.36 27.79 14.63
N ALA A 43 8.43 28.39 14.07
CA ALA A 43 8.80 28.24 12.65
C ALA A 43 9.16 26.80 12.26
N LEU A 44 9.72 26.00 13.17
CA LEU A 44 10.09 24.60 12.87
C LEU A 44 8.85 23.77 12.57
N ALA A 45 7.86 23.72 13.45
CA ALA A 45 6.62 22.98 13.27
C ALA A 45 5.81 23.51 12.07
N ALA A 46 5.66 24.84 11.93
CA ALA A 46 4.95 25.45 10.81
C ALA A 46 5.66 25.19 9.47
N GLY A 47 6.99 25.25 9.46
CA GLY A 47 7.82 24.95 8.29
C GLY A 47 7.71 23.48 7.85
N ALA A 48 7.69 22.55 8.82
CA ALA A 48 7.50 21.12 8.56
C ALA A 48 6.17 20.85 7.84
N ILE A 49 5.07 21.46 8.27
CA ILE A 49 3.75 21.32 7.61
C ILE A 49 3.82 21.86 6.16
N LYS A 50 4.40 23.04 5.95
CA LYS A 50 4.55 23.62 4.60
C LYS A 50 5.41 22.75 3.68
N LYS A 51 6.47 22.14 4.22
CA LYS A 51 7.32 21.20 3.49
C LYS A 51 6.56 19.91 3.15
N ALA A 52 5.82 19.33 4.10
CA ALA A 52 5.05 18.12 3.93
C ALA A 52 4.00 18.22 2.80
N LEU A 53 3.37 19.40 2.63
CA LEU A 53 2.44 19.67 1.52
C LEU A 53 3.07 19.61 0.12
N LYS A 54 4.41 19.68 0.02
CA LYS A 54 5.17 19.63 -1.25
C LYS A 54 5.99 18.35 -1.39
N THR A 55 6.12 17.56 -0.33
CA THR A 55 6.93 16.33 -0.31
C THR A 55 6.29 15.22 -1.14
N LYS A 56 7.13 14.43 -1.81
CA LYS A 56 6.72 13.20 -2.51
C LYS A 56 7.59 12.03 -2.02
N PRO A 57 6.98 10.90 -1.68
CA PRO A 57 5.54 10.65 -1.60
C PRO A 57 4.84 11.52 -0.55
N ALA A 58 3.58 11.88 -0.78
CA ALA A 58 2.85 12.85 0.03
C ALA A 58 2.50 12.28 1.43
N PRO A 59 2.88 12.93 2.54
CA PRO A 59 2.48 12.48 3.88
C PRO A 59 0.98 12.65 4.13
N PHE A 60 0.37 13.71 3.60
CA PHE A 60 -1.06 13.94 3.68
C PHE A 60 -1.81 13.25 2.53
N MET A 61 -2.90 12.56 2.83
CA MET A 61 -3.80 11.96 1.83
C MET A 61 -4.53 13.01 1.00
N HIS A 62 -4.78 14.19 1.62
CA HIS A 62 -5.35 15.34 0.94
C HIS A 62 -4.83 16.65 1.57
N LYS A 63 -4.58 17.68 0.76
CA LYS A 63 -4.01 18.98 1.25
C LYS A 63 -4.86 19.63 2.35
N ARG A 64 -6.20 19.48 2.30
CA ARG A 64 -7.11 20.04 3.32
C ARG A 64 -6.89 19.44 4.72
N VAL A 65 -6.38 18.21 4.80
CA VAL A 65 -6.15 17.51 6.07
C VAL A 65 -5.05 18.19 6.90
N ALA A 66 -4.10 18.87 6.27
CA ALA A 66 -3.06 19.62 6.96
C ALA A 66 -3.61 20.69 7.92
N LYS A 67 -4.84 21.20 7.70
CA LYS A 67 -5.52 22.13 8.61
C LYS A 67 -5.85 21.56 9.98
N LYS A 68 -5.81 20.22 10.14
CA LYS A 68 -6.02 19.54 11.42
C LYS A 68 -4.75 19.55 12.29
N VAL A 69 -3.60 19.91 11.73
CA VAL A 69 -2.32 19.99 12.46
C VAL A 69 -2.07 21.44 12.88
N THR A 70 -2.10 21.66 14.19
CA THR A 70 -1.82 22.97 14.80
C THR A 70 -0.35 23.03 15.22
N PRO A 71 0.48 23.89 14.62
CA PRO A 71 1.87 24.02 14.99
C PRO A 71 2.05 24.88 16.25
N GLY A 72 3.05 24.54 17.07
CA GLY A 72 3.45 25.31 18.25
C GLY A 72 4.91 25.04 18.62
N ASN A 73 5.30 25.51 19.80
CA ASN A 73 6.62 25.26 20.37
C ASN A 73 6.54 24.86 21.85
N LEU A 74 7.61 24.26 22.36
CA LEU A 74 7.68 23.71 23.72
C LEU A 74 7.81 24.77 24.85
N GLU A 75 8.01 26.03 24.52
CA GLU A 75 8.12 27.11 25.51
C GLU A 75 6.79 27.84 25.69
N ASP A 76 6.12 28.20 24.59
CA ASP A 76 4.93 29.03 24.62
C ASP A 76 3.62 28.24 24.54
N ASN A 77 3.65 26.99 24.05
CA ASN A 77 2.45 26.22 23.68
C ASN A 77 2.38 24.83 24.32
N LEU A 78 3.14 24.61 25.39
CA LEU A 78 3.14 23.31 26.07
C LEU A 78 1.75 22.95 26.64
N ASP A 79 0.99 23.96 27.07
CA ASP A 79 -0.38 23.87 27.55
C ASP A 79 -1.37 23.29 26.52
N MET A 80 -1.06 23.35 25.23
CA MET A 80 -1.88 22.73 24.19
C MET A 80 -1.92 21.19 24.29
N LEU A 81 -1.04 20.59 25.08
CA LEU A 81 -1.03 19.13 25.35
C LEU A 81 -2.01 18.74 26.47
N ALA A 82 -2.54 19.68 27.24
CA ALA A 82 -3.36 19.41 28.42
C ALA A 82 -4.66 18.63 28.11
N ASP A 83 -5.22 18.78 26.92
CA ASP A 83 -6.42 18.08 26.45
C ASP A 83 -6.13 16.98 25.43
N CYS A 84 -4.86 16.62 25.21
CA CYS A 84 -4.51 15.48 24.39
C CYS A 84 -4.70 14.15 25.13
N ASP A 85 -5.23 13.14 24.43
CA ASP A 85 -5.42 11.79 24.95
C ASP A 85 -4.16 10.93 24.79
N LEU A 86 -3.38 11.22 23.75
CA LEU A 86 -2.14 10.55 23.40
C LEU A 86 -1.07 11.59 23.07
N ILE A 87 0.12 11.43 23.64
CA ILE A 87 1.31 12.21 23.29
C ILE A 87 2.35 11.26 22.70
N ILE A 88 2.84 11.55 21.50
CA ILE A 88 3.88 10.79 20.81
C ILE A 88 5.16 11.62 20.79
N GLU A 89 6.17 11.19 21.51
CA GLU A 89 7.49 11.83 21.53
C GLU A 89 8.33 11.32 20.34
N VAL A 90 8.88 12.25 19.56
CA VAL A 90 9.66 11.98 18.34
C VAL A 90 10.87 12.91 18.24
N ILE A 91 11.50 13.22 19.39
CA ILE A 91 12.73 14.02 19.43
C ILE A 91 13.97 13.17 19.15
N ILE A 92 15.15 13.81 19.14
CA ILE A 92 16.42 13.12 18.87
C ILE A 92 16.71 12.02 19.92
N GLU A 93 17.48 11.01 19.51
CA GLU A 93 17.80 9.81 20.31
C GLU A 93 18.85 10.09 21.39
N ARG A 94 18.48 10.97 22.33
CA ARG A 94 19.28 11.35 23.50
C ARG A 94 18.46 11.18 24.77
N LEU A 95 18.85 10.23 25.61
CA LEU A 95 18.13 9.85 26.83
C LEU A 95 17.95 11.02 27.80
N ASP A 96 19.00 11.82 28.01
CA ASP A 96 18.98 13.02 28.89
C ASP A 96 17.93 14.04 28.44
N LEU A 97 17.82 14.28 27.15
CA LEU A 97 16.83 15.20 26.58
C LEU A 97 15.40 14.64 26.67
N LYS A 98 15.23 13.32 26.45
CA LYS A 98 13.94 12.66 26.59
C LYS A 98 13.45 12.72 28.05
N HIS A 99 14.29 12.41 29.03
CA HIS A 99 13.95 12.55 30.44
C HIS A 99 13.60 13.99 30.83
N SER A 100 14.36 14.99 30.31
CA SER A 100 14.04 16.40 30.55
C SER A 100 12.67 16.77 29.96
N LEU A 101 12.35 16.28 28.77
CA LEU A 101 11.07 16.52 28.11
C LEU A 101 9.92 15.86 28.93
N TYR A 102 10.06 14.60 29.34
CA TYR A 102 9.01 13.87 30.09
C TYR A 102 8.66 14.61 31.38
N ARG A 103 9.65 15.13 32.13
CA ARG A 103 9.38 15.96 33.32
C ARG A 103 8.63 17.24 33.01
N LYS A 104 8.85 17.87 31.84
CA LYS A 104 8.11 19.07 31.42
C LYS A 104 6.67 18.76 31.07
N ILE A 105 6.43 17.74 30.27
CA ILE A 105 5.08 17.37 29.84
C ILE A 105 4.23 16.80 30.97
N GLU A 106 4.84 16.12 31.95
CA GLU A 106 4.16 15.57 33.13
C GLU A 106 3.39 16.64 33.91
N SER A 107 3.91 17.87 33.96
CA SER A 107 3.24 18.98 34.67
C SER A 107 1.99 19.52 33.97
N VAL A 108 1.74 19.14 32.72
CA VAL A 108 0.70 19.71 31.86
C VAL A 108 -0.34 18.66 31.44
N VAL A 109 0.10 17.45 31.14
CA VAL A 109 -0.79 16.40 30.62
C VAL A 109 -1.68 15.81 31.71
N ARG A 110 -2.88 15.37 31.30
CA ARG A 110 -3.81 14.71 32.22
C ARG A 110 -3.22 13.40 32.77
N PRO A 111 -3.58 13.00 33.99
CA PRO A 111 -3.11 11.73 34.58
C PRO A 111 -3.48 10.51 33.72
N ASP A 112 -4.63 10.52 33.06
CA ASP A 112 -5.15 9.43 32.22
C ASP A 112 -4.60 9.45 30.76
N ALA A 113 -3.88 10.50 30.36
CA ALA A 113 -3.27 10.57 29.03
C ALA A 113 -2.18 9.50 28.86
N ILE A 114 -2.09 8.93 27.67
CA ILE A 114 -1.05 7.99 27.30
C ILE A 114 0.14 8.77 26.70
N ILE A 115 1.35 8.41 27.11
CA ILE A 115 2.57 8.95 26.50
C ILE A 115 3.30 7.81 25.79
N THR A 116 3.75 8.04 24.57
CA THR A 116 4.57 7.09 23.83
C THR A 116 5.82 7.74 23.27
N SER A 117 6.89 6.95 23.10
CA SER A 117 8.08 7.35 22.37
C SER A 117 8.14 6.63 21.01
N ASN A 118 8.61 7.31 19.98
CA ASN A 118 8.91 6.70 18.68
C ASN A 118 10.38 6.29 18.55
N THR A 119 11.09 6.10 19.67
CA THR A 119 12.48 5.65 19.64
C THR A 119 12.62 4.34 18.88
N SER A 120 13.74 4.17 18.21
CA SER A 120 14.10 2.93 17.50
C SER A 120 15.21 2.13 18.20
N THR A 121 15.87 2.72 19.20
CA THR A 121 17.11 2.18 19.77
C THR A 121 17.16 2.19 21.29
N ILE A 122 16.45 3.13 21.95
CA ILE A 122 16.47 3.25 23.40
C ILE A 122 15.39 2.34 23.99
N GLN A 123 15.79 1.43 24.87
CA GLN A 123 14.85 0.54 25.55
C GLN A 123 13.86 1.35 26.41
N ARG A 124 12.61 0.87 26.46
CA ARG A 124 11.54 1.49 27.25
C ARG A 124 11.92 1.59 28.74
N SER A 125 12.50 0.54 29.28
CA SER A 125 12.98 0.48 30.67
C SER A 125 13.89 1.67 31.02
N ARG A 126 14.76 2.07 30.11
CA ARG A 126 15.64 3.25 30.29
C ARG A 126 14.88 4.58 30.15
N LEU A 127 13.86 4.64 29.31
CA LEU A 127 13.06 5.86 29.12
C LEU A 127 12.23 6.23 30.35
N ILE A 128 11.78 5.22 31.11
CA ILE A 128 10.93 5.41 32.30
C ILE A 128 11.74 5.59 33.61
N GLU A 129 13.08 5.53 33.57
CA GLU A 129 13.90 5.74 34.77
C GLU A 129 13.58 7.09 35.42
N GLY A 130 13.19 7.03 36.72
CA GLY A 130 12.78 8.20 37.48
C GLY A 130 11.39 8.76 37.17
N MET A 131 10.59 8.06 36.38
CA MET A 131 9.19 8.39 36.11
C MET A 131 8.29 7.87 37.25
N PRO A 132 7.23 8.61 37.67
CA PRO A 132 6.24 8.09 38.64
C PRO A 132 5.62 6.78 38.14
N ALA A 133 5.36 5.83 39.05
CA ALA A 133 4.83 4.51 38.68
C ALA A 133 3.52 4.58 37.89
N GLU A 134 2.60 5.45 38.32
CA GLU A 134 1.31 5.64 37.64
C GLU A 134 1.48 6.17 36.21
N ARG A 135 2.53 6.93 35.93
CA ARG A 135 2.88 7.41 34.60
C ARG A 135 3.54 6.32 33.78
N ALA A 136 4.44 5.53 34.38
CA ALA A 136 5.10 4.39 33.73
C ALA A 136 4.07 3.33 33.26
N GLN A 137 2.98 3.13 34.02
CA GLN A 137 1.85 2.27 33.64
C GLN A 137 1.11 2.75 32.39
N ARG A 138 1.27 4.03 32.00
CA ARG A 138 0.64 4.65 30.84
C ARG A 138 1.66 5.11 29.79
N PHE A 139 2.87 4.52 29.83
CA PHE A 139 3.96 4.80 28.91
C PHE A 139 4.32 3.56 28.09
N ALA A 140 4.39 3.68 26.77
CA ALA A 140 4.81 2.62 25.85
C ALA A 140 5.72 3.19 24.75
N ILE A 141 6.31 2.32 23.94
CA ILE A 141 6.91 2.71 22.66
C ILE A 141 5.95 2.36 21.55
N THR A 142 5.71 3.32 20.65
CA THR A 142 5.01 3.14 19.38
C THR A 142 5.98 3.46 18.27
N HIS A 143 6.71 2.45 17.80
CA HIS A 143 7.75 2.62 16.79
C HIS A 143 7.15 2.55 15.38
N PHE A 144 7.02 3.71 14.74
CA PHE A 144 6.58 3.86 13.35
C PHE A 144 7.75 3.75 12.39
N PHE A 145 7.47 3.26 11.19
CA PHE A 145 8.45 3.17 10.11
C PHE A 145 8.26 4.28 9.07
N ASN A 146 9.36 4.71 8.46
CA ASN A 146 9.39 5.80 7.47
C ASN A 146 9.08 5.28 6.05
N PRO A 147 8.12 5.88 5.32
CA PRO A 147 7.20 6.97 5.72
C PRO A 147 5.97 6.45 6.49
N PRO A 148 5.55 7.11 7.59
CA PRO A 148 4.46 6.62 8.45
C PRO A 148 3.13 6.37 7.72
N ARG A 149 2.81 7.08 6.66
CA ARG A 149 1.61 6.87 5.85
C ARG A 149 1.63 5.50 5.15
N TYR A 150 2.77 5.11 4.57
CA TYR A 150 2.85 3.97 3.65
C TYR A 150 3.33 2.68 4.32
N MET A 151 4.15 2.80 5.36
CA MET A 151 4.66 1.65 6.09
C MET A 151 3.60 1.09 7.04
N LYS A 152 3.28 -0.19 6.86
CA LYS A 152 2.21 -0.85 7.61
C LYS A 152 2.62 -1.19 9.03
N LEU A 153 3.88 -1.58 9.26
CA LEU A 153 4.37 -2.02 10.56
C LEU A 153 4.30 -0.90 11.60
N LEU A 154 3.81 -1.25 12.77
CA LEU A 154 3.99 -0.51 14.01
C LEU A 154 4.40 -1.49 15.10
N GLU A 155 5.58 -1.30 15.67
CA GLU A 155 6.04 -2.06 16.82
C GLU A 155 5.55 -1.39 18.11
N LEU A 156 4.83 -2.17 18.92
CA LEU A 156 4.33 -1.75 20.23
C LEU A 156 5.17 -2.43 21.31
N VAL A 157 5.91 -1.62 22.11
CA VAL A 157 6.72 -2.13 23.21
C VAL A 157 6.13 -1.64 24.52
N ALA A 158 5.69 -2.57 25.34
CA ALA A 158 5.16 -2.33 26.68
C ALA A 158 5.95 -3.17 27.70
N GLY A 159 6.04 -2.69 28.94
CA GLY A 159 6.52 -3.49 30.08
C GLY A 159 5.35 -4.20 30.75
N ASP A 160 5.66 -5.16 31.63
CA ASP A 160 4.65 -5.93 32.37
C ASP A 160 3.80 -5.05 33.28
N GLU A 161 4.30 -3.88 33.68
CA GLU A 161 3.61 -2.90 34.51
C GLU A 161 2.63 -2.01 33.73
N VAL A 162 2.64 -2.04 32.39
CA VAL A 162 1.73 -1.20 31.58
C VAL A 162 0.30 -1.70 31.70
N ASP A 163 -0.62 -0.79 31.96
CA ASP A 163 -2.05 -1.11 32.08
C ASP A 163 -2.57 -1.79 30.78
N ALA A 164 -3.29 -2.88 30.96
CA ALA A 164 -3.83 -3.65 29.81
C ALA A 164 -4.79 -2.81 28.95
N ASP A 165 -5.50 -1.85 29.54
CA ASP A 165 -6.37 -0.92 28.79
C ASP A 165 -5.58 0.07 27.93
N VAL A 166 -4.35 0.41 28.32
CA VAL A 166 -3.44 1.24 27.52
C VAL A 166 -2.99 0.47 26.29
N ILE A 167 -2.55 -0.79 26.47
CA ILE A 167 -2.13 -1.66 25.37
C ILE A 167 -3.29 -1.87 24.38
N ALA A 168 -4.49 -2.21 24.88
CA ALA A 168 -5.67 -2.40 24.06
C ALA A 168 -6.09 -1.11 23.32
N THR A 169 -6.01 0.05 23.99
CA THR A 169 -6.32 1.36 23.41
C THR A 169 -5.34 1.70 22.28
N LEU A 170 -4.04 1.57 22.49
CA LEU A 170 -3.01 1.84 21.48
C LEU A 170 -3.12 0.88 20.30
N THR A 171 -3.29 -0.42 20.57
CA THR A 171 -3.45 -1.44 19.53
C THR A 171 -4.64 -1.09 18.64
N ARG A 172 -5.83 -0.87 19.22
CA ARG A 172 -7.04 -0.52 18.48
C ARG A 172 -6.90 0.79 17.70
N PHE A 173 -6.31 1.82 18.33
CA PHE A 173 -6.10 3.12 17.69
C PHE A 173 -5.18 3.01 16.49
N CYS A 174 -4.03 2.35 16.65
CA CYS A 174 -3.06 2.20 15.59
C CYS A 174 -3.59 1.32 14.44
N ASP A 175 -4.28 0.22 14.77
CA ASP A 175 -4.89 -0.67 13.78
C ASP A 175 -6.04 0.02 13.03
N VAL A 176 -7.10 0.41 13.73
CA VAL A 176 -8.35 0.85 13.10
C VAL A 176 -8.25 2.28 12.56
N LYS A 177 -7.64 3.21 13.34
CA LYS A 177 -7.59 4.64 12.95
C LYS A 177 -6.38 4.99 12.10
N LEU A 178 -5.22 4.42 12.40
CA LEU A 178 -3.99 4.72 11.66
C LEU A 178 -3.67 3.72 10.56
N GLY A 179 -4.39 2.60 10.46
CA GLY A 179 -4.21 1.59 9.43
C GLY A 179 -2.92 0.78 9.56
N LYS A 180 -2.44 0.59 10.81
CA LYS A 180 -1.20 -0.13 11.09
C LYS A 180 -1.44 -1.61 11.39
N GLY A 181 -0.48 -2.44 11.01
CA GLY A 181 -0.31 -3.77 11.57
C GLY A 181 0.50 -3.65 12.85
N VAL A 182 -0.15 -3.85 13.98
CA VAL A 182 0.50 -3.72 15.30
C VAL A 182 1.13 -5.04 15.67
N VAL A 183 2.43 -5.02 15.98
CA VAL A 183 3.19 -6.17 16.45
C VAL A 183 3.73 -5.87 17.84
N ASN A 184 3.40 -6.72 18.80
CA ASN A 184 3.92 -6.61 20.16
C ASN A 184 5.37 -7.08 20.20
N CYS A 185 6.23 -6.25 20.75
CA CYS A 185 7.65 -6.50 20.92
C CYS A 185 8.05 -6.46 22.38
N LYS A 186 9.04 -7.28 22.75
CA LYS A 186 9.69 -7.16 24.04
C LYS A 186 10.67 -5.98 24.03
N ASP A 187 10.97 -5.47 25.22
CA ASP A 187 11.88 -4.33 25.42
C ASP A 187 13.36 -4.75 25.20
N THR A 188 13.69 -5.07 23.95
CA THR A 188 15.03 -5.53 23.54
C THR A 188 15.65 -4.60 22.50
N PRO A 189 16.99 -4.52 22.40
CA PRO A 189 17.65 -3.66 21.43
C PRO A 189 17.20 -3.92 19.98
N GLY A 190 16.71 -2.87 19.28
CA GLY A 190 16.28 -2.94 17.89
C GLY A 190 14.94 -3.62 17.65
N PHE A 191 14.21 -4.01 18.70
CA PHE A 191 12.91 -4.70 18.68
C PHE A 191 12.89 -5.90 17.71
N ILE A 192 12.01 -5.94 16.72
CA ILE A 192 11.96 -7.01 15.72
C ILE A 192 12.62 -6.55 14.40
N ALA A 193 12.05 -5.53 13.76
CA ALA A 193 12.40 -5.23 12.38
C ALA A 193 13.81 -4.66 12.23
N ASN A 194 14.23 -3.75 13.11
CA ASN A 194 15.61 -3.26 13.08
C ASN A 194 16.59 -4.37 13.43
N ARG A 195 16.27 -5.23 14.42
CA ARG A 195 17.13 -6.33 14.83
C ARG A 195 17.36 -7.32 13.69
N LEU A 196 16.29 -7.87 13.17
CA LEU A 196 16.34 -8.91 12.13
C LEU A 196 16.72 -8.33 10.76
N GLY A 197 16.23 -7.13 10.43
CA GLY A 197 16.54 -6.45 9.19
C GLY A 197 18.01 -6.05 9.07
N THR A 198 18.63 -5.59 10.17
CA THR A 198 20.05 -5.26 10.17
C THR A 198 20.90 -6.53 10.03
N MET A 199 20.50 -7.64 10.66
CA MET A 199 21.15 -8.94 10.47
C MET A 199 21.06 -9.40 9.02
N TRP A 200 19.87 -9.35 8.42
CA TRP A 200 19.66 -9.68 7.01
C TRP A 200 20.54 -8.86 6.07
N ILE A 201 20.56 -7.53 6.23
CA ILE A 201 21.35 -6.63 5.39
C ILE A 201 22.83 -6.91 5.55
N SER A 202 23.31 -7.09 6.78
CA SER A 202 24.72 -7.38 7.08
C SER A 202 25.17 -8.73 6.50
N SER A 203 24.37 -9.79 6.68
CA SER A 203 24.63 -11.11 6.13
C SER A 203 24.69 -11.10 4.59
N ALA A 204 23.73 -10.44 3.96
CA ALA A 204 23.68 -10.37 2.49
C ALA A 204 24.82 -9.54 1.90
N THR A 205 25.21 -8.45 2.56
CA THR A 205 26.34 -7.60 2.14
C THR A 205 27.67 -8.36 2.28
N ALA A 206 27.87 -9.07 3.40
CA ALA A 206 29.05 -9.90 3.62
C ALA A 206 29.13 -11.02 2.58
N ALA A 207 28.05 -11.77 2.36
CA ALA A 207 27.99 -12.85 1.38
C ALA A 207 28.28 -12.34 -0.06
N ALA A 208 27.77 -11.17 -0.43
CA ALA A 208 28.07 -10.57 -1.74
C ALA A 208 29.58 -10.32 -1.91
N LYS A 209 30.25 -9.77 -0.90
CA LYS A 209 31.71 -9.54 -0.90
C LYS A 209 32.49 -10.85 -0.91
N ASN A 210 32.14 -11.81 -0.03
CA ASN A 210 32.81 -13.10 0.07
C ASN A 210 32.79 -13.89 -1.25
N HIS A 211 31.68 -13.78 -1.97
CA HIS A 211 31.52 -14.44 -3.27
C HIS A 211 31.81 -13.52 -4.45
N GLY A 212 32.34 -12.31 -4.28
CA GLY A 212 32.73 -11.40 -5.36
C GLY A 212 31.60 -11.09 -6.34
N PHE A 213 30.37 -10.82 -5.83
CA PHE A 213 29.24 -10.33 -6.62
C PHE A 213 29.14 -8.82 -6.54
N GLY A 214 28.82 -8.17 -7.67
CA GLY A 214 28.51 -6.75 -7.71
C GLY A 214 27.15 -6.44 -7.06
N VAL A 215 26.92 -5.16 -6.71
CA VAL A 215 25.69 -4.73 -6.01
C VAL A 215 24.42 -5.02 -6.82
N ASP A 216 24.47 -4.91 -8.15
CA ASP A 216 23.37 -5.23 -9.05
C ASP A 216 23.08 -6.74 -9.16
N GLU A 217 24.09 -7.58 -9.00
CA GLU A 217 23.99 -9.03 -8.96
C GLU A 217 23.44 -9.52 -7.62
N ALA A 218 23.98 -9.01 -6.52
CA ALA A 218 23.56 -9.35 -5.17
C ALA A 218 22.09 -9.01 -4.93
N ASP A 219 21.61 -7.83 -5.35
CA ASP A 219 20.20 -7.45 -5.22
C ASP A 219 19.23 -8.41 -5.94
N VAL A 220 19.67 -9.04 -7.05
CA VAL A 220 18.89 -10.09 -7.72
C VAL A 220 18.89 -11.39 -6.92
N LEU A 221 20.03 -11.78 -6.35
CA LEU A 221 20.22 -13.04 -5.61
C LEU A 221 19.53 -13.02 -4.24
N VAL A 222 19.38 -11.82 -3.64
CA VAL A 222 18.66 -11.64 -2.35
C VAL A 222 17.16 -11.43 -2.54
N GLY A 223 16.69 -11.25 -3.78
CA GLY A 223 15.34 -10.75 -4.08
C GLY A 223 14.26 -11.81 -4.24
N LYS A 224 13.61 -11.78 -5.40
CA LYS A 224 12.34 -12.47 -5.69
C LYS A 224 12.34 -14.00 -5.50
N ALA A 225 13.46 -14.68 -5.63
CA ALA A 225 13.56 -16.11 -5.41
C ALA A 225 13.14 -16.51 -3.98
N PHE A 226 13.35 -15.61 -3.03
CA PHE A 226 13.05 -15.78 -1.62
C PHE A 226 11.81 -14.96 -1.16
N GLY A 227 11.01 -14.46 -2.10
CA GLY A 227 9.85 -13.64 -1.75
C GLY A 227 10.18 -12.24 -1.25
N ILE A 228 11.43 -11.79 -1.42
CA ILE A 228 11.90 -10.46 -1.02
C ILE A 228 11.70 -9.48 -2.18
N PRO A 229 11.36 -8.21 -1.93
CA PRO A 229 11.21 -7.22 -2.98
C PRO A 229 12.46 -7.12 -3.88
N SER A 230 12.26 -6.83 -5.16
CA SER A 230 13.35 -6.70 -6.14
C SER A 230 14.32 -5.53 -5.88
N THR A 231 14.07 -4.76 -4.84
CA THR A 231 15.01 -3.75 -4.33
C THR A 231 16.30 -4.40 -3.85
N GLY A 232 16.22 -5.62 -3.30
CA GLY A 232 17.36 -6.27 -2.67
C GLY A 232 17.82 -5.51 -1.41
N VAL A 233 19.12 -5.61 -1.09
CA VAL A 233 19.71 -4.96 0.10
C VAL A 233 20.44 -3.67 -0.21
N PHE A 234 21.19 -3.60 -1.31
CA PHE A 234 21.97 -2.41 -1.65
C PHE A 234 21.10 -1.23 -2.09
N ALA A 235 20.11 -1.47 -2.95
CA ALA A 235 19.15 -0.41 -3.29
C ALA A 235 18.18 -0.08 -2.15
N LEU A 236 17.99 -0.99 -1.18
CA LEU A 236 17.26 -0.71 0.07
C LEU A 236 18.09 0.23 0.96
N MET A 237 19.39 -0.02 1.14
CA MET A 237 20.27 0.88 1.88
C MET A 237 20.29 2.29 1.26
N ASP A 238 20.30 2.41 -0.08
CA ASP A 238 20.17 3.68 -0.77
C ASP A 238 18.82 4.39 -0.52
N LEU A 239 17.76 3.62 -0.32
CA LEU A 239 16.43 4.15 -0.02
C LEU A 239 16.32 4.66 1.41
N VAL A 240 16.84 3.91 2.38
CA VAL A 240 16.86 4.26 3.81
C VAL A 240 17.81 5.44 4.06
N GLY A 241 18.98 5.37 3.46
CA GLY A 241 20.06 6.35 3.55
C GLY A 241 21.31 5.76 4.19
N LEU A 242 22.42 5.88 3.49
CA LEU A 242 23.71 5.33 3.91
C LEU A 242 24.27 6.03 5.16
N ASP A 243 23.83 7.24 5.46
CA ASP A 243 24.15 7.97 6.68
C ASP A 243 23.44 7.42 7.93
N LEU A 244 22.30 6.72 7.77
CA LEU A 244 21.54 6.13 8.88
C LEU A 244 21.94 4.68 9.17
N MET A 245 22.27 3.92 8.14
CA MET A 245 22.54 2.47 8.26
C MET A 245 23.68 2.14 9.23
N PRO A 246 24.85 2.81 9.18
CA PRO A 246 25.93 2.56 10.13
C PRO A 246 25.53 2.88 11.58
N LEU A 247 24.72 3.95 11.78
CA LEU A 247 24.27 4.36 13.11
C LEU A 247 23.34 3.31 13.73
N VAL A 248 22.41 2.76 12.95
CA VAL A 248 21.51 1.70 13.43
C VAL A 248 22.29 0.42 13.72
N GLY A 249 23.18 0.01 12.82
CA GLY A 249 24.03 -1.18 13.01
C GLY A 249 24.94 -1.05 14.23
N ARG A 250 25.60 0.10 14.40
CA ARG A 250 26.47 0.37 15.55
C ARG A 250 25.68 0.39 16.85
N SER A 251 24.55 1.09 16.88
CA SER A 251 23.69 1.12 18.05
C SER A 251 23.24 -0.28 18.47
N LEU A 252 22.87 -1.13 17.49
CA LEU A 252 22.52 -2.52 17.78
C LEU A 252 23.73 -3.29 18.32
N TYR A 253 24.87 -3.21 17.65
CA TYR A 253 26.12 -3.87 18.06
C TYR A 253 26.53 -3.54 19.49
N ASP A 254 26.42 -2.27 19.90
CA ASP A 254 26.82 -1.81 21.23
C ASP A 254 25.85 -2.25 22.35
N ASN A 255 24.57 -2.53 22.00
CA ASN A 255 23.54 -2.83 22.99
C ASN A 255 23.11 -4.31 23.07
N VAL A 256 23.50 -5.17 22.11
CA VAL A 256 23.25 -6.61 22.20
C VAL A 256 24.32 -7.31 23.03
N PRO A 257 24.02 -8.48 23.66
CA PRO A 257 24.99 -9.28 24.40
C PRO A 257 26.20 -9.66 23.54
N ASP A 258 27.36 -9.89 24.18
CA ASP A 258 28.57 -10.31 23.45
C ASP A 258 28.43 -11.66 22.75
N SER A 259 27.55 -12.52 23.26
CA SER A 259 27.21 -13.82 22.64
C SER A 259 26.26 -13.73 21.44
N ASP A 260 25.74 -12.54 21.13
CA ASP A 260 24.79 -12.36 20.02
C ASP A 260 25.46 -12.59 18.67
N ALA A 261 24.85 -13.43 17.82
CA ALA A 261 25.40 -13.78 16.51
C ALA A 261 25.58 -12.57 15.59
N PHE A 262 24.84 -11.49 15.79
CA PHE A 262 24.99 -10.25 15.04
C PHE A 262 26.40 -9.66 15.14
N LYS A 263 27.05 -9.79 16.30
CA LYS A 263 28.43 -9.32 16.50
C LYS A 263 29.47 -10.01 15.62
N ASN A 264 29.16 -11.22 15.15
CA ASN A 264 30.05 -11.95 14.24
C ASN A 264 29.86 -11.57 12.76
N VAL A 265 28.74 -10.94 12.44
CA VAL A 265 28.36 -10.61 11.05
C VAL A 265 28.50 -9.12 10.74
N PHE A 266 28.11 -8.26 11.67
CA PHE A 266 28.16 -6.82 11.47
C PHE A 266 29.59 -6.29 11.47
N GLN A 267 29.91 -5.56 10.43
CA GLN A 267 31.14 -4.80 10.29
C GLN A 267 30.85 -3.42 9.73
N GLU A 268 31.45 -2.40 10.33
CA GLU A 268 31.42 -1.06 9.74
C GLU A 268 32.24 -1.08 8.44
N ASP A 269 31.61 -0.68 7.35
CA ASP A 269 32.26 -0.65 6.03
C ASP A 269 32.94 0.71 5.81
N PRO A 270 34.29 0.77 5.76
CA PRO A 270 35.02 2.01 5.51
C PRO A 270 34.62 2.69 4.19
N MET A 271 34.22 1.90 3.18
CA MET A 271 33.74 2.44 1.90
C MET A 271 32.43 3.22 2.09
N VAL A 272 31.49 2.68 2.87
CA VAL A 272 30.22 3.37 3.16
C VAL A 272 30.49 4.68 3.92
N MET A 273 31.39 4.68 4.89
CA MET A 273 31.77 5.88 5.63
C MET A 273 32.34 6.96 4.70
N GLN A 274 33.28 6.59 3.80
CA GLN A 274 33.83 7.52 2.80
C GLN A 274 32.76 8.02 1.81
N MET A 275 31.81 7.16 1.43
CA MET A 275 30.70 7.59 0.56
C MET A 275 29.86 8.67 1.24
N VAL A 276 29.51 8.48 2.52
CA VAL A 276 28.74 9.46 3.29
C VAL A 276 29.48 10.78 3.41
N GLU A 277 30.77 10.76 3.74
CA GLU A 277 31.62 11.98 3.80
C GLU A 277 31.64 12.74 2.47
N LYS A 278 31.62 12.04 1.34
CA LYS A 278 31.57 12.62 -0.02
C LYS A 278 30.16 13.03 -0.46
N GLY A 279 29.14 12.89 0.39
CA GLY A 279 27.75 13.25 0.08
C GLY A 279 26.94 12.18 -0.66
N TYR A 280 27.48 10.97 -0.81
CA TYR A 280 26.76 9.82 -1.36
C TYR A 280 25.96 9.14 -0.27
N THR A 281 24.83 9.74 0.09
CA THR A 281 23.95 9.30 1.19
C THR A 281 22.73 8.50 0.70
N GLY A 282 22.78 7.95 -0.50
CA GLY A 282 21.68 7.25 -1.14
C GLY A 282 20.79 8.17 -1.99
N ARG A 283 19.51 7.80 -2.14
CA ARG A 283 18.55 8.52 -3.04
C ARG A 283 18.32 9.98 -2.66
N LYS A 284 18.58 10.35 -1.42
CA LYS A 284 18.44 11.73 -0.91
C LYS A 284 19.67 12.60 -1.16
N GLY A 285 20.83 11.99 -1.52
CA GLY A 285 22.09 12.65 -1.79
C GLY A 285 22.52 12.60 -3.26
N LEU A 286 23.83 12.56 -3.47
CA LEU A 286 24.43 12.46 -4.83
C LEU A 286 24.23 11.09 -5.48
N GLY A 287 23.79 10.08 -4.73
CA GLY A 287 23.65 8.67 -5.06
C GLY A 287 24.08 7.83 -3.86
N GLY A 288 24.23 6.53 -4.06
CA GLY A 288 24.73 5.57 -3.09
C GLY A 288 25.39 4.39 -3.81
N PHE A 289 25.05 3.16 -3.46
CA PHE A 289 25.47 1.98 -4.22
C PHE A 289 24.97 2.02 -5.66
N PHE A 290 23.85 2.71 -5.89
CA PHE A 290 23.39 3.08 -7.22
C PHE A 290 23.30 4.60 -7.34
N ARG A 291 23.64 5.12 -8.53
CA ARG A 291 23.44 6.51 -8.89
C ARG A 291 22.90 6.68 -10.30
N MET A 292 22.33 7.84 -10.58
CA MET A 292 21.90 8.23 -11.92
C MET A 292 22.89 9.22 -12.51
N ASN A 293 23.76 8.73 -13.39
CA ASN A 293 24.66 9.57 -14.16
C ASN A 293 23.88 10.34 -15.23
N LYS A 294 24.10 11.65 -15.33
CA LYS A 294 23.47 12.56 -16.29
C LYS A 294 24.46 13.14 -17.28
N ASP A 295 25.74 12.75 -17.16
CA ASP A 295 26.78 13.21 -18.07
C ASP A 295 26.52 12.66 -19.48
N GLY A 296 26.61 13.50 -20.50
CA GLY A 296 26.31 13.13 -21.87
C GLY A 296 24.83 13.19 -22.28
N GLY A 297 23.94 13.81 -21.49
CA GLY A 297 22.54 14.12 -21.88
C GLY A 297 21.54 12.97 -21.73
N LYS A 298 21.99 11.74 -21.50
CA LYS A 298 21.14 10.57 -21.20
C LYS A 298 21.29 10.16 -19.74
N ARG A 299 20.18 9.80 -19.12
CA ARG A 299 20.22 9.25 -17.75
C ARG A 299 20.64 7.79 -17.80
N VAL A 300 21.80 7.48 -17.22
CA VAL A 300 22.33 6.12 -17.12
C VAL A 300 22.36 5.73 -15.65
N LYS A 301 21.77 4.57 -15.32
CA LYS A 301 21.90 4.00 -13.97
C LYS A 301 23.26 3.34 -13.85
N GLU A 302 24.02 3.71 -12.84
CA GLU A 302 25.31 3.12 -12.50
C GLU A 302 25.25 2.41 -11.15
N ALA A 303 26.10 1.41 -11.00
CA ALA A 303 26.26 0.58 -9.82
C ALA A 303 27.71 0.67 -9.31
N LEU A 304 27.91 0.64 -7.99
CA LEU A 304 29.22 0.71 -7.36
C LEU A 304 29.91 -0.67 -7.41
N ASN A 305 31.18 -0.69 -7.78
CA ASN A 305 32.03 -1.86 -7.59
C ASN A 305 32.51 -1.90 -6.13
N LEU A 306 32.21 -3.00 -5.42
CA LEU A 306 32.51 -3.16 -3.99
C LEU A 306 34.00 -3.32 -3.67
N GLU A 307 34.83 -3.64 -4.67
CA GLU A 307 36.30 -3.81 -4.51
C GLU A 307 37.02 -2.50 -4.80
N THR A 308 36.68 -1.84 -5.92
CA THR A 308 37.39 -0.66 -6.40
C THR A 308 36.81 0.67 -5.96
N GLY A 309 35.54 0.69 -5.55
CA GLY A 309 34.81 1.93 -5.26
C GLY A 309 34.46 2.75 -6.52
N GLU A 310 34.65 2.23 -7.71
CA GLU A 310 34.33 2.89 -8.97
C GLU A 310 32.92 2.51 -9.46
N TYR A 311 32.28 3.43 -10.18
CA TYR A 311 30.96 3.19 -10.75
C TYR A 311 31.06 2.61 -12.15
N TYR A 312 30.21 1.62 -12.43
CA TYR A 312 30.00 1.02 -13.75
C TYR A 312 28.53 1.06 -14.17
N VAL A 313 28.24 0.95 -15.45
CA VAL A 313 26.86 0.90 -15.94
C VAL A 313 26.14 -0.31 -15.35
N ALA A 314 25.05 -0.07 -14.60
CA ALA A 314 24.31 -1.13 -13.93
C ALA A 314 23.74 -2.15 -14.92
N ARG A 315 23.97 -3.42 -14.64
CA ARG A 315 23.52 -4.55 -15.46
C ARG A 315 22.11 -5.00 -15.05
N LYS A 316 21.54 -5.92 -15.81
CA LYS A 316 20.33 -6.68 -15.45
C LYS A 316 20.70 -8.17 -15.45
N PRO A 317 21.41 -8.62 -14.42
CA PRO A 317 21.93 -9.99 -14.39
C PRO A 317 20.78 -11.00 -14.33
N LYS A 318 21.04 -12.18 -14.90
CA LYS A 318 20.15 -13.34 -14.85
C LYS A 318 20.94 -14.53 -14.33
N PHE A 319 20.35 -15.27 -13.40
CA PHE A 319 20.97 -16.44 -12.79
C PHE A 319 20.08 -17.66 -12.98
N GLY A 320 20.68 -18.79 -13.35
CA GLY A 320 19.99 -20.06 -13.46
C GLY A 320 19.36 -20.50 -12.13
N SER A 321 20.05 -20.24 -11.02
CA SER A 321 19.55 -20.50 -9.67
C SER A 321 18.26 -19.72 -9.36
N VAL A 322 18.18 -18.44 -9.73
CA VAL A 322 16.96 -17.61 -9.55
C VAL A 322 15.82 -18.07 -10.46
N ASP A 323 16.13 -18.52 -11.69
CA ASP A 323 15.12 -19.06 -12.60
C ASP A 323 14.60 -20.43 -12.14
N ALA A 324 15.43 -21.23 -11.44
CA ALA A 324 15.03 -22.50 -10.83
C ALA A 324 13.91 -22.31 -9.79
N ALA A 325 13.91 -21.18 -9.03
CA ALA A 325 12.87 -20.88 -8.07
C ALA A 325 11.46 -20.78 -8.66
N ARG A 326 11.33 -20.47 -9.95
CA ARG A 326 10.01 -20.37 -10.61
C ARG A 326 9.26 -21.70 -10.68
N LYS A 327 9.97 -22.81 -10.66
CA LYS A 327 9.38 -24.16 -10.72
C LYS A 327 9.48 -24.92 -9.40
N GLY A 328 10.61 -24.76 -8.69
CA GLY A 328 10.92 -25.54 -7.50
C GLY A 328 10.95 -24.73 -6.19
N GLY A 329 10.48 -23.48 -6.20
CA GLY A 329 10.48 -22.63 -5.00
C GLY A 329 11.89 -22.19 -4.56
N PRO A 330 12.00 -21.51 -3.39
CA PRO A 330 13.26 -21.00 -2.85
C PRO A 330 14.34 -22.07 -2.68
N ARG A 331 13.96 -23.28 -2.29
CA ARG A 331 14.87 -24.43 -2.13
C ARG A 331 15.65 -24.74 -3.41
N ALA A 332 14.99 -24.71 -4.57
CA ALA A 332 15.64 -25.00 -5.85
C ALA A 332 16.76 -24.00 -6.21
N THR A 333 16.66 -22.75 -5.70
CA THR A 333 17.76 -21.77 -5.80
C THR A 333 18.97 -22.22 -5.01
N LEU A 334 18.77 -22.74 -3.81
CA LEU A 334 19.85 -23.16 -2.90
C LEU A 334 20.51 -24.49 -3.33
N GLU A 335 19.78 -25.37 -3.99
CA GLU A 335 20.27 -26.64 -4.51
C GLU A 335 20.88 -26.57 -5.91
N PHE A 336 20.91 -25.38 -6.53
CA PHE A 336 21.37 -25.23 -7.93
C PHE A 336 22.86 -25.52 -8.12
N GLY A 337 23.65 -25.42 -7.03
CA GLY A 337 25.04 -25.91 -6.98
C GLY A 337 26.10 -25.00 -7.62
N ASP A 338 25.77 -23.78 -8.02
CA ASP A 338 26.71 -22.79 -8.53
C ASP A 338 27.11 -21.75 -7.46
N LYS A 339 28.00 -20.83 -7.82
CA LYS A 339 28.49 -19.74 -6.96
C LYS A 339 27.32 -18.85 -6.46
N SER A 340 26.27 -18.64 -7.28
CA SER A 340 25.12 -17.82 -6.90
C SER A 340 24.24 -18.51 -5.85
N ALA A 341 24.10 -19.84 -5.93
CA ALA A 341 23.43 -20.65 -4.89
C ALA A 341 24.23 -20.63 -3.58
N ALA A 342 25.56 -20.70 -3.63
CA ALA A 342 26.42 -20.64 -2.46
C ALA A 342 26.31 -19.29 -1.73
N MET A 343 26.34 -18.17 -2.46
CA MET A 343 26.09 -16.85 -1.89
C MET A 343 24.70 -16.76 -1.25
N SER A 344 23.67 -17.28 -1.94
CA SER A 344 22.30 -17.27 -1.45
C SER A 344 22.15 -18.07 -0.15
N TRP A 345 22.80 -19.24 -0.05
CA TRP A 345 22.81 -20.05 1.15
C TRP A 345 23.51 -19.34 2.32
N GLU A 346 24.65 -18.70 2.08
CA GLU A 346 25.41 -18.01 3.12
C GLU A 346 24.55 -16.97 3.85
N TRP A 347 23.97 -16.00 3.11
CA TRP A 347 23.20 -14.95 3.75
C TRP A 347 21.88 -15.44 4.35
N ILE A 348 21.16 -16.35 3.63
CA ILE A 348 19.84 -16.77 4.09
C ILE A 348 19.92 -17.66 5.32
N SER A 349 20.89 -18.58 5.35
CA SER A 349 21.09 -19.44 6.54
C SER A 349 21.44 -18.64 7.78
N GLN A 350 22.30 -17.64 7.69
CA GLN A 350 22.62 -16.74 8.80
C GLN A 350 21.40 -15.96 9.28
N THR A 351 20.60 -15.42 8.33
CA THR A 351 19.40 -14.66 8.67
C THR A 351 18.34 -15.53 9.32
N LEU A 352 18.03 -16.71 8.74
CA LEU A 352 16.96 -17.57 9.23
C LEU A 352 17.32 -18.22 10.59
N THR A 353 18.56 -18.64 10.80
CA THR A 353 19.01 -19.15 12.11
C THR A 353 18.90 -18.07 13.17
N TYR A 354 19.30 -16.84 12.88
CA TYR A 354 19.16 -15.73 13.81
C TYR A 354 17.69 -15.44 14.17
N CYS A 355 16.79 -15.50 13.20
CA CYS A 355 15.34 -15.38 13.45
C CYS A 355 14.82 -16.52 14.34
N ALA A 356 15.27 -17.77 14.09
CA ALA A 356 14.88 -18.91 14.88
C ALA A 356 15.36 -18.84 16.34
N ASP A 357 16.58 -18.36 16.57
CA ASP A 357 17.13 -18.20 17.92
C ASP A 357 16.43 -17.10 18.71
N LEU A 358 15.89 -16.07 18.06
CA LEU A 358 15.38 -14.87 18.72
C LEU A 358 13.86 -14.75 18.79
N ALA A 359 13.08 -15.54 18.05
CA ALA A 359 11.64 -15.34 17.90
C ALA A 359 10.88 -15.18 19.23
N PHE A 360 11.21 -15.98 20.25
CA PHE A 360 10.59 -15.89 21.56
C PHE A 360 11.37 -14.98 22.54
N ALA A 361 12.56 -14.52 22.17
CA ALA A 361 13.35 -13.59 22.98
C ALA A 361 12.98 -12.12 22.74
N ILE A 362 12.61 -11.76 21.50
CA ILE A 362 12.36 -10.36 21.11
C ILE A 362 10.87 -10.03 20.94
N CYS A 363 10.01 -11.04 20.82
CA CYS A 363 8.56 -10.87 20.66
C CYS A 363 7.79 -12.10 21.14
N ASP A 364 6.50 -12.19 20.79
CA ASP A 364 5.60 -13.27 21.21
C ASP A 364 5.68 -14.52 20.31
N GLY A 365 6.79 -14.70 19.59
CA GLY A 365 7.07 -15.91 18.83
C GLY A 365 7.05 -15.76 17.32
N ILE A 366 6.76 -16.86 16.65
CA ILE A 366 6.93 -17.08 15.22
C ILE A 366 6.08 -16.09 14.40
N GLN A 367 4.77 -15.98 14.71
CA GLN A 367 3.88 -15.08 13.98
C GLN A 367 4.33 -13.62 14.04
N ALA A 368 4.68 -13.13 15.22
CA ALA A 368 5.13 -11.74 15.41
C ALA A 368 6.44 -11.45 14.66
N THR A 369 7.35 -12.42 14.63
CA THR A 369 8.60 -12.34 13.85
C THR A 369 8.31 -12.22 12.36
N ASP A 370 7.45 -13.07 11.83
CA ASP A 370 7.08 -13.07 10.41
C ASP A 370 6.34 -11.78 10.04
N ASP A 371 5.39 -11.34 10.84
CA ASP A 371 4.63 -10.11 10.62
C ASP A 371 5.53 -8.87 10.65
N GLY A 372 6.53 -8.83 11.55
CA GLY A 372 7.54 -7.77 11.61
C GLY A 372 8.30 -7.63 10.29
N MET A 373 8.77 -8.74 9.72
CA MET A 373 9.53 -8.73 8.45
C MET A 373 8.64 -8.49 7.23
N LYS A 374 7.43 -9.08 7.19
CA LYS A 374 6.48 -8.86 6.11
C LYS A 374 6.02 -7.39 6.05
N MET A 375 5.63 -6.82 7.16
CA MET A 375 5.10 -5.46 7.22
C MET A 375 6.19 -4.38 7.24
N GLY A 376 7.39 -4.68 7.76
CA GLY A 376 8.51 -3.75 7.86
C GLY A 376 9.34 -3.65 6.59
N TYR A 377 9.53 -4.77 5.88
CA TYR A 377 10.39 -4.84 4.69
C TYR A 377 9.67 -5.29 3.41
N GLY A 378 8.37 -5.57 3.51
CA GLY A 378 7.57 -5.99 2.36
C GLY A 378 7.91 -7.40 1.87
N TRP A 379 8.43 -8.27 2.71
CA TRP A 379 8.65 -9.67 2.38
C TRP A 379 7.31 -10.35 2.07
N LYS A 380 7.29 -11.22 1.09
CA LYS A 380 6.11 -12.03 0.76
C LYS A 380 5.86 -13.10 1.82
N TRP A 381 6.93 -13.72 2.27
CA TRP A 381 6.96 -14.70 3.35
C TRP A 381 7.80 -14.14 4.50
N GLY A 382 7.33 -14.28 5.72
CA GLY A 382 8.17 -14.03 6.87
C GLY A 382 9.26 -15.10 7.01
N PRO A 383 10.24 -14.93 7.91
CA PRO A 383 11.34 -15.88 8.06
C PRO A 383 10.91 -17.33 8.24
N PHE A 384 9.90 -17.60 9.06
CA PHE A 384 9.40 -18.95 9.34
C PHE A 384 8.53 -19.49 8.19
N GLU A 385 7.67 -18.67 7.60
CA GLU A 385 6.96 -19.01 6.37
C GLU A 385 7.96 -19.35 5.25
N LEU A 386 9.10 -18.64 5.17
CA LEU A 386 10.16 -18.91 4.20
C LEU A 386 10.91 -20.21 4.52
N MET A 387 11.16 -20.50 5.80
CA MET A 387 11.71 -21.80 6.21
C MET A 387 10.79 -22.95 5.80
N ASP A 388 9.47 -22.80 5.92
CA ASP A 388 8.49 -23.80 5.45
C ASP A 388 8.55 -23.98 3.92
N GLN A 389 8.79 -22.90 3.14
CA GLN A 389 8.97 -23.01 1.67
C GLN A 389 10.28 -23.72 1.28
N ILE A 390 11.32 -23.63 2.10
CA ILE A 390 12.62 -24.28 1.86
C ILE A 390 12.59 -25.73 2.37
N GLY A 391 11.94 -25.97 3.51
CA GLY A 391 11.88 -27.20 4.28
C GLY A 391 12.75 -27.11 5.54
N PRO A 392 12.12 -27.02 6.73
CA PRO A 392 12.85 -26.85 8.01
C PRO A 392 13.89 -27.94 8.25
N LYS A 393 13.54 -29.21 8.03
CA LYS A 393 14.48 -30.34 8.14
C LYS A 393 15.66 -30.24 7.18
N TRP A 394 15.43 -29.83 5.92
CA TRP A 394 16.53 -29.66 4.97
C TRP A 394 17.52 -28.59 5.42
N ILE A 395 17.00 -27.48 6.01
CA ILE A 395 17.84 -26.43 6.59
C ILE A 395 18.68 -27.01 7.75
N ALA A 396 18.03 -27.73 8.69
CA ALA A 396 18.68 -28.33 9.83
C ALA A 396 19.78 -29.32 9.42
N ASP A 397 19.47 -30.26 8.49
CA ASP A 397 20.40 -31.25 7.98
C ASP A 397 21.60 -30.60 7.27
N LYS A 398 21.37 -29.54 6.51
CA LYS A 398 22.43 -28.81 5.80
C LYS A 398 23.34 -28.06 6.78
N LEU A 399 22.78 -27.39 7.79
CA LEU A 399 23.56 -26.74 8.86
C LEU A 399 24.43 -27.79 9.60
N ALA A 400 23.85 -28.90 10.01
CA ALA A 400 24.57 -29.99 10.68
C ALA A 400 25.70 -30.56 9.80
N SER A 401 25.46 -30.74 8.49
CA SER A 401 26.47 -31.23 7.55
C SER A 401 27.67 -30.26 7.38
N GLU A 402 27.43 -28.98 7.65
CA GLU A 402 28.48 -27.93 7.66
C GLU A 402 29.13 -27.74 9.05
N GLY A 403 28.76 -28.56 10.06
CA GLY A 403 29.24 -28.42 11.44
C GLY A 403 28.75 -27.15 12.16
N ARG A 404 27.65 -26.56 11.69
CA ARG A 404 27.01 -25.40 12.28
C ARG A 404 25.94 -25.80 13.29
N ALA A 405 25.77 -25.00 14.32
CA ALA A 405 24.69 -25.21 15.30
C ALA A 405 23.31 -25.14 14.64
N VAL A 406 22.44 -26.05 15.00
CA VAL A 406 21.04 -26.06 14.58
C VAL A 406 20.21 -25.36 15.66
N PRO A 407 19.44 -24.30 15.34
CA PRO A 407 18.54 -23.67 16.30
C PRO A 407 17.52 -24.64 16.90
N ALA A 408 17.23 -24.50 18.18
CA ALA A 408 16.29 -25.38 18.91
C ALA A 408 14.90 -25.45 18.24
N LEU A 409 14.39 -24.37 17.65
CA LEU A 409 13.12 -24.38 16.95
C LEU A 409 13.16 -25.24 15.68
N LEU A 410 14.31 -25.33 14.97
CA LEU A 410 14.47 -26.20 13.82
C LEU A 410 14.57 -27.69 14.26
N GLU A 411 15.14 -27.97 15.42
CA GLU A 411 15.12 -29.31 16.00
C GLU A 411 13.71 -29.71 16.43
N THR A 412 12.98 -28.77 17.07
CA THR A 412 11.61 -29.00 17.57
C THR A 412 10.62 -29.27 16.45
N VAL A 413 10.68 -28.49 15.34
CA VAL A 413 9.78 -28.69 14.19
C VAL A 413 10.05 -29.98 13.43
N GLY A 414 11.32 -30.44 13.42
CA GLY A 414 11.72 -31.70 12.79
C GLY A 414 11.27 -31.84 11.34
N ASP A 415 10.53 -32.91 11.05
CA ASP A 415 9.94 -33.15 9.72
C ASP A 415 8.64 -32.35 9.45
N GLY A 416 8.18 -31.56 10.42
CA GLY A 416 6.97 -30.74 10.32
C GLY A 416 7.20 -29.37 9.64
N THR A 417 6.26 -28.47 9.89
CA THR A 417 6.29 -27.07 9.40
C THR A 417 5.95 -26.13 10.55
N PHE A 418 6.43 -24.90 10.48
CA PHE A 418 6.11 -23.86 11.48
C PHE A 418 4.64 -23.42 11.39
N TYR A 419 4.07 -23.48 10.19
CA TYR A 419 2.65 -23.25 9.95
C TYR A 419 2.00 -24.50 9.35
N LYS A 420 0.79 -24.82 9.80
CA LYS A 420 -0.04 -25.87 9.21
C LYS A 420 -1.51 -25.50 9.21
N VAL A 421 -2.28 -26.10 8.34
CA VAL A 421 -3.74 -26.00 8.38
C VAL A 421 -4.29 -27.21 9.14
N GLU A 422 -5.03 -26.96 10.21
CA GLU A 422 -5.67 -28.01 11.01
C GLU A 422 -7.07 -27.57 11.41
N ASN A 423 -8.06 -28.45 11.22
CA ASN A 423 -9.47 -28.17 11.48
C ASN A 423 -9.98 -26.86 10.82
N GLY A 424 -9.44 -26.53 9.65
CA GLY A 424 -9.81 -25.32 8.91
C GLY A 424 -9.21 -24.01 9.44
N ALA A 425 -8.34 -24.06 10.41
CA ALA A 425 -7.60 -22.91 10.91
C ALA A 425 -6.13 -22.97 10.51
N LEU A 426 -5.54 -21.82 10.22
CA LEU A 426 -4.09 -21.69 10.12
C LEU A 426 -3.51 -21.70 11.52
N MET A 427 -2.64 -22.67 11.78
CA MET A 427 -1.97 -22.87 13.07
C MET A 427 -0.52 -22.47 12.96
N VAL A 428 0.05 -21.96 14.04
CA VAL A 428 1.47 -21.58 14.18
C VAL A 428 2.09 -22.32 15.37
N MET A 429 3.32 -22.78 15.20
CA MET A 429 4.06 -23.54 16.22
C MET A 429 4.53 -22.64 17.37
N ASN A 430 4.41 -23.12 18.59
CA ASN A 430 4.97 -22.55 19.80
C ASN A 430 6.40 -23.08 20.07
N ALA A 431 7.07 -22.52 21.08
CA ALA A 431 8.43 -22.90 21.46
C ALA A 431 8.58 -24.39 21.87
N ASP A 432 7.52 -24.99 22.40
CA ASP A 432 7.48 -26.39 22.86
C ASP A 432 7.03 -27.37 21.77
N GLY A 433 6.79 -26.91 20.54
CA GLY A 433 6.30 -27.73 19.42
C GLY A 433 4.78 -27.90 19.37
N SER A 434 4.04 -27.38 20.34
CA SER A 434 2.58 -27.29 20.25
C SER A 434 2.16 -26.25 19.22
N TYR A 435 0.87 -26.27 18.81
CA TYR A 435 0.34 -25.33 17.81
C TYR A 435 -0.87 -24.58 18.34
N ASP A 436 -0.88 -23.29 18.13
CA ASP A 436 -2.03 -22.41 18.36
C ASP A 436 -2.55 -21.84 17.05
N ALA A 437 -3.85 -21.46 17.04
CA ALA A 437 -4.40 -20.75 15.90
C ALA A 437 -3.71 -19.39 15.69
N VAL A 438 -3.40 -19.05 14.45
CA VAL A 438 -2.86 -17.75 14.08
C VAL A 438 -3.82 -16.66 14.54
N LYS A 439 -3.31 -15.70 15.33
CA LYS A 439 -4.12 -14.62 15.89
C LYS A 439 -4.41 -13.57 14.83
N ARG A 440 -5.68 -13.21 14.71
CA ARG A 440 -6.15 -12.05 13.92
C ARG A 440 -6.67 -10.98 14.86
N ALA A 441 -6.50 -9.71 14.49
CA ALA A 441 -7.11 -8.62 15.25
C ALA A 441 -8.66 -8.70 15.12
N ASP A 442 -9.37 -8.36 16.19
CA ASP A 442 -10.84 -8.37 16.20
C ASP A 442 -11.41 -7.53 15.05
N GLY A 443 -12.32 -8.10 14.28
CA GLY A 443 -12.95 -7.45 13.11
C GLY A 443 -12.10 -7.49 11.83
N VAL A 444 -11.04 -8.29 11.78
CA VAL A 444 -10.33 -8.62 10.54
C VAL A 444 -11.00 -9.83 9.88
N LEU A 445 -11.26 -9.76 8.59
CA LEU A 445 -11.74 -10.86 7.76
C LEU A 445 -10.84 -10.95 6.51
N LEU A 446 -10.11 -12.05 6.40
CA LEU A 446 -9.24 -12.30 5.26
C LEU A 446 -9.85 -13.37 4.34
N LEU A 447 -9.88 -13.08 3.06
CA LEU A 447 -10.33 -14.05 2.06
C LEU A 447 -9.40 -15.28 2.00
N SER A 448 -8.10 -15.06 2.24
CA SER A 448 -7.11 -16.14 2.38
C SER A 448 -7.44 -17.12 3.50
N ASP A 449 -7.99 -16.66 4.63
CA ASP A 449 -8.40 -17.55 5.73
C ASP A 449 -9.68 -18.33 5.34
N ILE A 450 -10.65 -17.69 4.67
CA ILE A 450 -11.86 -18.35 4.15
C ILE A 450 -11.49 -19.50 3.20
N LYS A 451 -10.50 -19.29 2.35
CA LYS A 451 -10.00 -20.30 1.39
C LYS A 451 -9.39 -21.54 2.04
N LEU A 452 -9.07 -21.50 3.33
CA LEU A 452 -8.58 -22.68 4.06
C LEU A 452 -9.70 -23.67 4.39
N THR A 453 -10.94 -23.20 4.44
CA THR A 453 -12.10 -23.98 4.93
C THR A 453 -13.19 -24.17 3.90
N SER A 454 -13.17 -23.45 2.79
CA SER A 454 -14.24 -23.46 1.80
C SER A 454 -13.71 -23.47 0.37
N GLU A 455 -14.55 -24.01 -0.51
CA GLU A 455 -14.37 -23.91 -1.96
C GLU A 455 -15.24 -22.76 -2.51
N PRO A 456 -14.87 -22.15 -3.64
CA PRO A 456 -15.69 -21.13 -4.25
C PRO A 456 -17.01 -21.73 -4.77
N VAL A 457 -18.12 -21.04 -4.53
CA VAL A 457 -19.45 -21.45 -5.03
C VAL A 457 -19.55 -21.34 -6.56
N TYR A 458 -18.69 -20.54 -7.17
CA TYR A 458 -18.46 -20.49 -8.62
C TYR A 458 -17.01 -20.10 -8.90
N LYS A 459 -16.43 -20.69 -9.95
CA LYS A 459 -15.05 -20.36 -10.38
C LYS A 459 -14.91 -20.50 -11.89
N ASN A 460 -14.16 -19.58 -12.49
CA ASN A 460 -13.63 -19.69 -13.83
C ASN A 460 -12.15 -19.24 -13.85
N ARG A 461 -11.55 -19.11 -15.03
CA ARG A 461 -10.15 -18.69 -15.17
C ARG A 461 -9.87 -17.28 -14.62
N ALA A 462 -10.85 -16.37 -14.72
CA ALA A 462 -10.66 -14.93 -14.43
C ALA A 462 -11.10 -14.55 -13.01
N ALA A 463 -12.10 -15.23 -12.45
CA ALA A 463 -12.71 -14.86 -11.18
C ALA A 463 -13.28 -16.04 -10.41
N SER A 464 -13.43 -15.87 -9.09
CA SER A 464 -14.16 -16.78 -8.20
C SER A 464 -15.24 -16.03 -7.43
N VAL A 465 -16.32 -16.75 -7.08
CA VAL A 465 -17.35 -16.28 -6.17
C VAL A 465 -17.25 -17.11 -4.88
N TRP A 466 -17.14 -16.42 -3.77
CA TRP A 466 -16.96 -17.02 -2.44
C TRP A 466 -18.15 -16.67 -1.55
N ASP A 467 -18.68 -17.64 -0.85
CA ASP A 467 -19.53 -17.39 0.31
C ASP A 467 -18.64 -16.94 1.48
N ILE A 468 -18.83 -15.72 1.93
CA ILE A 468 -18.07 -15.12 3.03
C ILE A 468 -18.86 -15.06 4.34
N GLY A 469 -19.95 -15.85 4.41
CA GLY A 469 -20.85 -15.97 5.56
C GLY A 469 -21.89 -14.85 5.64
N ASP A 470 -22.86 -15.03 6.53
CA ASP A 470 -23.95 -14.10 6.80
C ASP A 470 -24.79 -13.73 5.56
N GLY A 471 -24.85 -14.62 4.57
CA GLY A 471 -25.58 -14.40 3.32
C GLY A 471 -24.91 -13.40 2.36
N VAL A 472 -23.60 -13.21 2.44
CA VAL A 472 -22.85 -12.33 1.55
C VAL A 472 -21.94 -13.11 0.61
N LEU A 473 -22.08 -12.88 -0.70
CA LEU A 473 -21.16 -13.37 -1.71
C LEU A 473 -20.05 -12.35 -1.98
N ASN A 474 -18.82 -12.84 -2.17
CA ASN A 474 -17.69 -12.02 -2.62
C ASN A 474 -17.20 -12.46 -4.01
N VAL A 475 -17.08 -11.52 -4.94
CA VAL A 475 -16.47 -11.77 -6.25
C VAL A 475 -15.01 -11.35 -6.19
N GLU A 476 -14.11 -12.32 -6.41
CA GLU A 476 -12.65 -12.12 -6.44
C GLU A 476 -12.11 -12.24 -7.87
N PHE A 477 -11.27 -11.31 -8.28
CA PHE A 477 -10.60 -11.31 -9.58
C PHE A 477 -9.21 -11.94 -9.49
N HIS A 478 -8.76 -12.67 -10.55
CA HIS A 478 -7.47 -13.39 -10.52
C HIS A 478 -6.54 -13.11 -11.70
N THR A 479 -6.95 -12.32 -12.69
CA THR A 479 -6.09 -12.06 -13.85
C THR A 479 -4.89 -11.18 -13.48
N LYS A 480 -3.90 -11.10 -14.37
CA LYS A 480 -2.76 -10.21 -14.14
C LYS A 480 -3.24 -8.76 -13.99
N MET A 481 -2.91 -8.14 -12.85
CA MET A 481 -3.40 -6.81 -12.46
C MET A 481 -4.94 -6.73 -12.38
N ASN A 482 -5.60 -7.86 -12.28
CA ASN A 482 -7.06 -7.97 -12.27
C ASN A 482 -7.73 -7.23 -13.43
N ALA A 483 -7.07 -7.27 -14.62
CA ALA A 483 -7.60 -6.68 -15.84
C ALA A 483 -8.84 -7.45 -16.31
N PHE A 484 -9.91 -6.73 -16.62
CA PHE A 484 -11.20 -7.31 -17.00
C PHE A 484 -11.14 -8.04 -18.34
N GLU A 485 -11.71 -9.24 -18.34
CA GLU A 485 -12.00 -10.07 -19.51
C GLU A 485 -13.41 -10.67 -19.36
N GLU A 486 -13.91 -11.38 -20.38
CA GLU A 486 -15.26 -11.96 -20.39
C GLU A 486 -15.58 -12.81 -19.14
N GLY A 487 -14.57 -13.51 -18.59
CA GLY A 487 -14.71 -14.36 -17.39
C GLY A 487 -15.14 -13.58 -16.14
N HIS A 488 -14.71 -12.33 -16.00
CA HIS A 488 -15.13 -11.45 -14.90
C HIS A 488 -16.60 -11.06 -15.01
N MET A 489 -17.05 -10.71 -16.22
CA MET A 489 -18.46 -10.36 -16.48
C MET A 489 -19.38 -11.56 -16.23
N LYS A 490 -18.93 -12.78 -16.59
CA LYS A 490 -19.65 -14.02 -16.29
C LYS A 490 -19.73 -14.29 -14.78
N ALA A 491 -18.64 -14.07 -14.03
CA ALA A 491 -18.63 -14.29 -12.59
C ALA A 491 -19.52 -13.30 -11.84
N LEU A 492 -19.47 -12.01 -12.20
CA LEU A 492 -20.37 -10.98 -11.67
C LEU A 492 -21.84 -11.33 -11.96
N GLY A 493 -22.15 -11.69 -13.21
CA GLY A 493 -23.50 -12.12 -13.58
C GLY A 493 -23.96 -13.34 -12.78
N LYS A 494 -23.08 -14.33 -12.59
CA LYS A 494 -23.39 -15.55 -11.86
C LYS A 494 -23.65 -15.30 -10.37
N ALA A 495 -22.84 -14.42 -9.74
CA ALA A 495 -23.07 -14.02 -8.35
C ALA A 495 -24.42 -13.32 -8.18
N MET A 496 -24.78 -12.42 -9.10
CA MET A 496 -26.10 -11.78 -9.10
C MET A 496 -27.24 -12.78 -9.28
N ASP A 497 -27.10 -13.74 -10.24
CA ASP A 497 -28.11 -14.80 -10.44
C ASP A 497 -28.32 -15.64 -9.18
N MET A 498 -27.25 -15.92 -8.44
CA MET A 498 -27.34 -16.71 -7.18
C MET A 498 -28.11 -15.93 -6.12
N ILE A 499 -27.83 -14.65 -5.93
CA ILE A 499 -28.54 -13.84 -4.92
C ILE A 499 -30.02 -13.63 -5.30
N GLU A 500 -30.33 -13.47 -6.58
CA GLU A 500 -31.71 -13.30 -7.05
C GLU A 500 -32.57 -14.58 -6.94
N ASN A 501 -31.94 -15.75 -6.94
CA ASN A 501 -32.64 -17.06 -6.96
C ASN A 501 -32.48 -17.88 -5.67
N ASP A 502 -31.79 -17.38 -4.66
CA ASP A 502 -31.53 -18.09 -3.41
C ASP A 502 -31.59 -17.11 -2.22
N ASP A 503 -32.68 -17.20 -1.44
CA ASP A 503 -32.97 -16.33 -0.31
C ASP A 503 -31.92 -16.39 0.83
N GLN A 504 -30.99 -17.38 0.78
CA GLN A 504 -29.89 -17.41 1.76
C GLN A 504 -28.90 -16.25 1.54
N TYR A 505 -28.82 -15.67 0.32
CA TYR A 505 -27.93 -14.59 -0.01
C TYR A 505 -28.68 -13.24 -0.08
N VAL A 506 -28.13 -12.22 0.55
CA VAL A 506 -28.78 -10.91 0.69
C VAL A 506 -27.94 -9.74 0.14
N ALA A 507 -26.65 -9.96 -0.14
CA ALA A 507 -25.75 -8.90 -0.59
C ALA A 507 -24.51 -9.45 -1.31
N MET A 508 -23.81 -8.57 -2.02
CA MET A 508 -22.57 -8.88 -2.72
C MET A 508 -21.47 -7.86 -2.40
N THR A 509 -20.23 -8.38 -2.25
CA THR A 509 -19.01 -7.57 -2.25
C THR A 509 -18.17 -7.89 -3.49
N ILE A 510 -17.37 -6.92 -3.94
CA ILE A 510 -16.35 -7.11 -4.97
C ILE A 510 -15.00 -6.75 -4.33
N TYR A 511 -14.18 -7.75 -4.04
CA TYR A 511 -12.92 -7.58 -3.32
C TYR A 511 -11.87 -8.61 -3.73
N ASN A 512 -10.61 -8.25 -3.69
CA ASN A 512 -9.47 -9.16 -3.81
C ASN A 512 -8.29 -8.72 -2.92
N GLU A 513 -7.41 -9.66 -2.61
CA GLU A 513 -6.23 -9.44 -1.77
C GLU A 513 -4.96 -9.10 -2.58
N ASP A 514 -5.03 -8.87 -3.91
CA ASP A 514 -3.83 -8.47 -4.69
C ASP A 514 -3.29 -7.15 -4.13
N PRO A 515 -2.02 -7.12 -3.70
CA PRO A 515 -1.45 -5.94 -3.05
C PRO A 515 -1.29 -4.75 -3.99
N ARG A 516 -1.37 -4.94 -5.31
CA ARG A 516 -1.08 -3.93 -6.32
C ARG A 516 -2.34 -3.28 -6.88
N ALA A 517 -3.36 -4.09 -7.18
CA ALA A 517 -4.51 -3.60 -7.93
C ALA A 517 -5.80 -4.32 -7.55
N PHE A 518 -6.83 -3.53 -7.28
CA PHE A 518 -8.21 -4.00 -7.34
C PHE A 518 -8.57 -4.38 -8.78
N SER A 519 -8.35 -3.47 -9.74
CA SER A 519 -8.35 -3.73 -11.18
C SER A 519 -7.68 -2.58 -11.94
N ALA A 520 -6.82 -2.91 -12.89
CA ALA A 520 -6.17 -1.93 -13.77
C ALA A 520 -7.02 -1.59 -15.04
N GLY A 521 -8.29 -1.99 -15.08
CA GLY A 521 -9.20 -1.75 -16.19
C GLY A 521 -9.34 -2.93 -17.14
N ALA A 522 -9.79 -2.68 -18.37
CA ALA A 522 -9.99 -3.72 -19.38
C ALA A 522 -8.66 -4.34 -19.85
N ASN A 523 -8.70 -5.60 -20.28
CA ASN A 523 -7.57 -6.27 -20.96
C ASN A 523 -7.37 -5.67 -22.37
N ILE A 524 -6.58 -4.58 -22.42
CA ILE A 524 -6.32 -3.88 -23.69
C ILE A 524 -5.57 -4.73 -24.73
N GLY A 525 -4.92 -5.84 -24.31
CA GLY A 525 -4.31 -6.80 -25.24
C GLY A 525 -5.32 -7.55 -26.08
N GLU A 526 -6.49 -7.91 -25.51
CA GLU A 526 -7.60 -8.51 -26.25
C GLU A 526 -8.22 -7.51 -27.24
N ALA A 527 -8.39 -6.26 -26.82
CA ALA A 527 -8.87 -5.21 -27.69
C ALA A 527 -7.92 -4.97 -28.88
N LEU A 528 -6.60 -4.95 -28.63
CA LEU A 528 -5.58 -4.82 -29.68
C LEU A 528 -5.64 -6.00 -30.67
N PHE A 529 -5.74 -7.23 -30.16
CA PHE A 529 -5.83 -8.43 -30.99
C PHE A 529 -7.06 -8.37 -31.89
N ALA A 530 -8.25 -8.12 -31.31
CA ALA A 530 -9.51 -8.04 -32.05
C ALA A 530 -9.49 -6.90 -33.12
N ALA A 531 -8.90 -5.75 -32.79
CA ALA A 531 -8.79 -4.62 -33.69
C ALA A 531 -7.83 -4.91 -34.87
N ASN A 532 -6.67 -5.57 -34.62
CA ASN A 532 -5.70 -5.93 -35.66
C ASN A 532 -6.27 -6.89 -36.73
N ILE A 533 -7.27 -7.71 -36.36
CA ILE A 533 -7.97 -8.60 -37.28
C ILE A 533 -9.35 -8.10 -37.65
N ALA A 534 -9.62 -6.81 -37.42
CA ALA A 534 -10.85 -6.10 -37.76
C ALA A 534 -12.17 -6.75 -37.24
N MET A 535 -12.14 -7.40 -36.08
CA MET A 535 -13.29 -8.00 -35.41
C MET A 535 -14.14 -6.95 -34.66
N TRP A 536 -14.57 -5.90 -35.36
CA TRP A 536 -15.33 -4.78 -34.80
C TRP A 536 -16.63 -5.20 -34.10
N PRO A 537 -17.42 -6.17 -34.61
CA PRO A 537 -18.60 -6.66 -33.91
C PRO A 537 -18.27 -7.30 -32.56
N VAL A 538 -17.13 -7.96 -32.44
CA VAL A 538 -16.70 -8.58 -31.16
C VAL A 538 -16.36 -7.50 -30.14
N ILE A 539 -15.64 -6.45 -30.52
CA ILE A 539 -15.37 -5.30 -29.66
C ILE A 539 -16.69 -4.65 -29.21
N GLN A 540 -17.61 -4.41 -30.17
CA GLN A 540 -18.91 -3.84 -29.85
C GLN A 540 -19.73 -4.70 -28.88
N MET A 541 -19.76 -6.03 -29.08
CA MET A 541 -20.44 -6.98 -28.19
C MET A 541 -19.80 -7.02 -26.83
N SER A 542 -18.48 -6.94 -26.72
CA SER A 542 -17.76 -6.91 -25.45
C SER A 542 -18.11 -5.65 -24.63
N ILE A 543 -18.15 -4.48 -25.30
CA ILE A 543 -18.56 -3.24 -24.62
C ILE A 543 -20.03 -3.32 -24.18
N ALA A 544 -20.95 -3.72 -25.05
CA ALA A 544 -22.36 -3.88 -24.71
C ALA A 544 -22.58 -4.90 -23.57
N GLY A 545 -21.85 -6.01 -23.59
CA GLY A 545 -21.90 -7.01 -22.53
C GLY A 545 -21.46 -6.46 -21.16
N GLY A 546 -20.36 -5.71 -21.13
CA GLY A 546 -19.90 -5.05 -19.90
C GLY A 546 -20.88 -3.99 -19.40
N GLN A 547 -21.43 -3.16 -20.29
CA GLN A 547 -22.47 -2.18 -19.96
C GLN A 547 -23.67 -2.86 -19.31
N LYS A 548 -24.15 -3.95 -19.89
CA LYS A 548 -25.29 -4.72 -19.34
C LYS A 548 -25.01 -5.25 -17.93
N VAL A 549 -23.83 -5.78 -17.70
CA VAL A 549 -23.45 -6.29 -16.37
C VAL A 549 -23.36 -5.15 -15.35
N PHE A 550 -22.73 -4.02 -15.71
CA PHE A 550 -22.58 -2.89 -14.80
C PHE A 550 -23.91 -2.16 -14.53
N GLN A 551 -24.80 -2.09 -15.51
CA GLN A 551 -26.18 -1.61 -15.29
C GLN A 551 -26.92 -2.55 -14.31
N ARG A 552 -26.77 -3.87 -14.46
CA ARG A 552 -27.37 -4.83 -13.54
C ARG A 552 -26.81 -4.71 -12.11
N LEU A 553 -25.51 -4.44 -11.92
CA LEU A 553 -24.93 -4.13 -10.61
C LEU A 553 -25.57 -2.89 -10.00
N ARG A 554 -25.70 -1.82 -10.78
CA ARG A 554 -26.24 -0.55 -10.33
C ARG A 554 -27.71 -0.64 -9.87
N PHE A 555 -28.52 -1.39 -10.65
CA PHE A 555 -29.96 -1.51 -10.43
C PHE A 555 -30.38 -2.84 -9.80
N SER A 556 -29.43 -3.54 -9.16
CA SER A 556 -29.73 -4.75 -8.38
C SER A 556 -30.72 -4.45 -7.25
N ASN A 557 -31.58 -5.41 -6.94
CA ASN A 557 -32.52 -5.33 -5.80
C ASN A 557 -31.89 -5.71 -4.45
N PHE A 558 -30.59 -5.91 -4.43
CA PHE A 558 -29.75 -6.19 -3.26
C PHE A 558 -28.49 -5.30 -3.29
N PRO A 559 -27.88 -5.01 -2.13
CA PRO A 559 -26.68 -4.18 -2.06
C PRO A 559 -25.48 -4.82 -2.73
N VAL A 560 -24.77 -4.05 -3.56
CA VAL A 560 -23.44 -4.36 -4.12
C VAL A 560 -22.44 -3.35 -3.59
N VAL A 561 -21.41 -3.82 -2.88
CA VAL A 561 -20.37 -2.98 -2.30
C VAL A 561 -19.02 -3.31 -2.94
N ALA A 562 -18.44 -2.35 -3.68
CA ALA A 562 -17.07 -2.47 -4.15
C ALA A 562 -16.07 -2.14 -3.02
N ALA A 563 -15.04 -2.97 -2.86
CA ALA A 563 -14.01 -2.80 -1.84
C ALA A 563 -12.60 -2.62 -2.48
N PRO A 564 -12.34 -1.49 -3.18
CA PRO A 564 -11.10 -1.28 -3.91
C PRO A 564 -9.93 -0.92 -3.01
N ALA A 565 -8.73 -1.46 -3.35
CA ALA A 565 -7.44 -1.09 -2.78
C ALA A 565 -6.37 -1.06 -3.89
N GLY A 566 -5.33 -0.23 -3.72
CA GLY A 566 -4.29 -0.06 -4.74
C GLY A 566 -4.84 0.61 -6.00
N LEU A 567 -4.66 0.00 -7.17
CA LEU A 567 -5.15 0.57 -8.43
C LEU A 567 -6.59 0.13 -8.73
N ALA A 568 -7.49 1.09 -8.94
CA ALA A 568 -8.84 0.91 -9.46
C ALA A 568 -9.02 1.88 -10.64
N LEU A 569 -8.48 1.53 -11.80
CA LEU A 569 -8.34 2.42 -12.96
C LEU A 569 -9.20 1.96 -14.14
N GLY A 570 -9.68 2.91 -14.95
CA GLY A 570 -10.50 2.61 -16.11
C GLY A 570 -11.72 1.75 -15.74
N GLY A 571 -11.88 0.59 -16.36
CA GLY A 571 -12.96 -0.36 -16.01
C GLY A 571 -13.00 -0.75 -14.54
N GLY A 572 -11.84 -0.72 -13.83
CA GLY A 572 -11.78 -0.90 -12.38
C GLY A 572 -12.40 0.28 -11.60
N CYS A 573 -12.34 1.49 -12.13
CA CYS A 573 -13.07 2.65 -11.63
C CYS A 573 -14.56 2.52 -12.00
N GLU A 574 -14.88 2.08 -13.23
CA GLU A 574 -16.26 1.96 -13.72
C GLU A 574 -17.07 0.95 -12.89
N VAL A 575 -16.50 -0.19 -12.48
CA VAL A 575 -17.21 -1.16 -11.61
C VAL A 575 -17.46 -0.57 -10.21
N CYS A 576 -16.54 0.27 -9.69
CA CYS A 576 -16.77 1.00 -8.46
C CYS A 576 -17.93 2.02 -8.61
N LEU A 577 -17.95 2.75 -9.73
CA LEU A 577 -19.02 3.72 -10.03
C LEU A 577 -20.38 3.05 -10.25
N ALA A 578 -20.41 1.82 -10.73
CA ALA A 578 -21.61 1.00 -10.95
C ALA A 578 -22.09 0.28 -9.69
N SER A 579 -21.29 0.19 -8.63
CA SER A 579 -21.68 -0.40 -7.35
C SER A 579 -22.58 0.54 -6.55
N ASN A 580 -23.43 -0.02 -5.69
CA ASN A 580 -24.38 0.79 -4.87
C ASN A 580 -23.66 1.57 -3.77
N ALA A 581 -22.54 1.04 -3.26
CA ALA A 581 -21.65 1.74 -2.36
C ALA A 581 -20.19 1.31 -2.57
N ILE A 582 -19.27 2.15 -2.10
CA ILE A 582 -17.84 1.88 -2.11
C ILE A 582 -17.34 1.90 -0.66
N GLN A 583 -16.62 0.85 -0.27
CA GLN A 583 -15.82 0.82 0.95
C GLN A 583 -14.37 0.67 0.51
N ALA A 584 -13.59 1.74 0.51
CA ALA A 584 -12.25 1.74 -0.09
C ALA A 584 -11.14 1.70 0.95
N HIS A 585 -10.02 1.10 0.60
CA HIS A 585 -8.78 1.32 1.34
C HIS A 585 -8.29 2.77 1.17
N ALA A 586 -7.76 3.36 2.23
CA ALA A 586 -7.27 4.74 2.22
C ALA A 586 -6.21 5.01 1.14
N GLU A 587 -5.32 4.03 0.90
CA GLU A 587 -4.32 4.05 -0.19
C GLU A 587 -4.94 3.48 -1.47
N LEU A 588 -5.76 4.27 -2.12
CA LEU A 588 -6.42 3.96 -3.39
C LEU A 588 -6.00 4.95 -4.46
N TYR A 589 -5.67 4.43 -5.65
CA TYR A 589 -5.47 5.20 -6.87
C TYR A 589 -6.62 4.90 -7.83
N THR A 590 -7.48 5.88 -8.07
CA THR A 590 -8.69 5.66 -8.87
C THR A 590 -8.97 6.79 -9.85
N GLY A 591 -9.47 6.44 -11.03
CA GLY A 591 -9.83 7.38 -12.09
C GLY A 591 -10.11 6.70 -13.42
N LEU A 592 -10.74 7.44 -14.33
CA LEU A 592 -11.01 7.03 -15.69
C LEU A 592 -9.80 7.43 -16.56
N VAL A 593 -8.99 6.46 -16.96
CA VAL A 593 -7.67 6.69 -17.60
C VAL A 593 -7.62 6.28 -19.07
N GLU A 594 -8.75 5.96 -19.67
CA GLU A 594 -8.90 5.42 -21.00
C GLU A 594 -8.29 6.32 -22.08
N ALA A 595 -8.36 7.65 -21.90
CA ALA A 595 -7.75 8.62 -22.82
C ALA A 595 -6.23 8.41 -22.97
N GLY A 596 -5.55 7.96 -21.91
CA GLY A 596 -4.13 7.64 -21.92
C GLY A 596 -3.74 6.50 -22.88
N VAL A 597 -4.67 5.61 -23.20
CA VAL A 597 -4.51 4.47 -24.13
C VAL A 597 -5.28 4.63 -25.42
N GLY A 598 -5.90 5.80 -25.66
CA GLY A 598 -6.54 6.14 -26.92
C GLY A 598 -8.04 5.85 -26.98
N PHE A 599 -8.70 5.63 -25.83
CA PHE A 599 -10.12 5.35 -25.74
C PHE A 599 -10.89 6.38 -24.92
N VAL A 600 -12.20 6.25 -24.91
CA VAL A 600 -13.13 6.82 -23.95
C VAL A 600 -13.57 5.71 -22.97
N PRO A 601 -14.06 6.01 -21.75
CA PRO A 601 -14.74 5.03 -20.90
C PRO A 601 -15.86 4.33 -21.69
N GLY A 602 -15.96 3.01 -21.55
CA GLY A 602 -16.88 2.24 -22.38
C GLY A 602 -17.98 1.52 -21.59
N TRP A 603 -17.89 1.46 -20.27
CA TRP A 603 -18.82 0.70 -19.41
C TRP A 603 -19.65 1.60 -18.48
N GLY A 604 -19.84 2.86 -18.84
CA GLY A 604 -20.69 3.80 -18.14
C GLY A 604 -19.93 4.84 -17.33
N GLY A 605 -18.60 4.92 -17.46
CA GLY A 605 -17.79 5.88 -16.73
C GLY A 605 -18.14 7.34 -17.04
N CYS A 606 -18.41 7.67 -18.30
CA CYS A 606 -18.82 9.01 -18.69
C CYS A 606 -20.17 9.39 -18.06
N LYS A 607 -21.18 8.53 -18.23
CA LYS A 607 -22.51 8.80 -17.69
C LYS A 607 -22.51 8.94 -16.15
N GLU A 608 -21.81 8.05 -15.47
CA GLU A 608 -21.78 8.06 -14.00
C GLU A 608 -21.09 9.32 -13.45
N LEU A 609 -19.98 9.72 -14.06
CA LEU A 609 -19.26 10.91 -13.60
C LEU A 609 -20.08 12.19 -13.86
N VAL A 610 -20.74 12.31 -15.03
CA VAL A 610 -21.67 13.40 -15.31
C VAL A 610 -22.81 13.42 -14.30
N ARG A 611 -23.47 12.28 -14.07
CA ARG A 611 -24.57 12.15 -13.10
C ARG A 611 -24.14 12.64 -11.72
N ARG A 612 -22.99 12.15 -11.22
CA ARG A 612 -22.49 12.51 -9.88
C ARG A 612 -22.18 13.99 -9.76
N HIS A 613 -21.61 14.62 -10.80
CA HIS A 613 -21.38 16.06 -10.80
C HIS A 613 -22.66 16.89 -10.92
N MET A 614 -23.63 16.47 -11.72
CA MET A 614 -24.93 17.17 -11.85
C MET A 614 -25.78 17.02 -10.61
N SER A 615 -25.77 15.85 -9.95
CA SER A 615 -26.53 15.56 -8.73
C SER A 615 -25.92 16.18 -7.48
N ASN A 616 -24.64 16.57 -7.50
CA ASN A 616 -23.99 17.13 -6.31
C ASN A 616 -24.58 18.51 -5.96
N PRO A 617 -25.17 18.68 -4.75
CA PRO A 617 -25.77 19.93 -4.35
C PRO A 617 -24.78 21.11 -4.25
N ARG A 618 -23.49 20.81 -4.13
CA ARG A 618 -22.42 21.82 -4.08
C ARG A 618 -21.90 22.25 -5.45
N SER A 619 -22.26 21.52 -6.51
CA SER A 619 -21.89 21.87 -7.89
C SER A 619 -22.77 23.00 -8.41
N PRO A 620 -22.23 23.91 -9.24
CA PRO A 620 -23.08 24.87 -9.98
C PRO A 620 -24.16 24.16 -10.76
N LYS A 621 -25.34 24.75 -10.83
CA LYS A 621 -26.50 24.18 -11.53
C LYS A 621 -26.47 24.55 -13.02
N GLY A 622 -27.16 23.78 -13.83
CA GLY A 622 -27.27 23.95 -15.27
C GLY A 622 -26.66 22.79 -16.06
N PRO A 623 -26.85 22.78 -17.39
CA PRO A 623 -26.43 21.65 -18.21
C PRO A 623 -24.91 21.55 -18.44
N MET A 624 -24.14 22.64 -18.24
CA MET A 624 -22.72 22.70 -18.60
C MET A 624 -21.75 22.33 -17.44
N PRO A 625 -21.94 22.75 -16.16
CA PRO A 625 -20.90 22.59 -15.14
C PRO A 625 -20.54 21.13 -14.82
N GLY A 626 -21.52 20.23 -14.75
CA GLY A 626 -21.31 18.80 -14.51
C GLY A 626 -20.50 18.15 -15.63
N PRO A 627 -20.96 18.22 -16.89
CA PRO A 627 -20.22 17.75 -18.06
C PRO A 627 -18.82 18.34 -18.19
N ALA A 628 -18.64 19.64 -17.91
CA ALA A 628 -17.33 20.28 -17.99
C ALA A 628 -16.31 19.70 -17.00
N LYS A 629 -16.77 19.41 -15.76
CA LYS A 629 -15.89 18.79 -14.78
C LYS A 629 -15.58 17.33 -15.10
N ALA A 630 -16.56 16.58 -15.58
CA ALA A 630 -16.34 15.21 -16.05
C ALA A 630 -15.35 15.20 -17.25
N PHE A 631 -15.51 16.15 -18.19
CA PHE A 631 -14.61 16.32 -19.31
C PHE A 631 -13.16 16.58 -18.87
N GLU A 632 -12.95 17.53 -17.96
CA GLU A 632 -11.63 17.81 -17.40
C GLU A 632 -10.96 16.55 -16.84
N LEU A 633 -11.69 15.79 -16.00
CA LEU A 633 -11.15 14.61 -15.33
C LEU A 633 -10.82 13.48 -16.31
N ILE A 634 -11.70 13.19 -17.26
CA ILE A 634 -11.52 12.07 -18.21
C ILE A 634 -10.49 12.43 -19.30
N ALA A 635 -10.56 13.62 -19.88
CA ALA A 635 -9.65 14.02 -20.95
C ALA A 635 -8.20 14.13 -20.48
N THR A 636 -7.99 14.48 -19.21
CA THR A 636 -6.65 14.54 -18.59
C THR A 636 -6.21 13.20 -17.98
N ALA A 637 -7.05 12.17 -18.04
CA ALA A 637 -6.83 10.89 -17.37
C ALA A 637 -6.46 11.08 -15.87
N ALA A 638 -7.21 11.95 -15.19
CA ALA A 638 -6.93 12.33 -13.82
C ALA A 638 -7.10 11.13 -12.86
N VAL A 639 -6.11 10.94 -11.99
CA VAL A 639 -6.11 9.88 -10.98
C VAL A 639 -6.09 10.50 -9.60
N SER A 640 -7.07 10.16 -8.78
CA SER A 640 -7.04 10.43 -7.34
C SER A 640 -5.96 9.53 -6.71
N THR A 641 -5.05 10.10 -5.92
CA THR A 641 -3.91 9.40 -5.31
C THR A 641 -4.16 8.96 -3.88
N SER A 642 -5.41 9.08 -3.43
CA SER A 642 -5.94 8.55 -2.17
C SER A 642 -7.46 8.46 -2.24
N ALA A 643 -8.06 7.65 -1.38
CA ALA A 643 -9.51 7.61 -1.20
C ALA A 643 -10.10 8.97 -0.83
N MET A 644 -9.35 9.82 -0.11
CA MET A 644 -9.80 11.17 0.25
C MET A 644 -9.89 12.12 -0.97
N GLU A 645 -8.98 12.01 -1.94
CA GLU A 645 -9.04 12.80 -3.18
C GLU A 645 -10.20 12.33 -4.08
N ALA A 646 -10.58 11.05 -3.99
CA ALA A 646 -11.69 10.50 -4.76
C ALA A 646 -13.04 11.18 -4.44
N TYR A 647 -13.22 11.73 -3.23
CA TYR A 647 -14.39 12.56 -2.90
C TYR A 647 -14.41 13.89 -3.65
N ASP A 648 -13.27 14.54 -3.85
CA ASP A 648 -13.20 15.82 -4.57
C ASP A 648 -13.50 15.65 -6.06
N ASN A 649 -13.13 14.49 -6.61
CA ASN A 649 -13.40 14.13 -8.01
C ASN A 649 -14.77 13.46 -8.20
N LEU A 650 -15.56 13.32 -7.13
CA LEU A 650 -16.86 12.66 -7.10
C LEU A 650 -16.86 11.21 -7.62
N VAL A 651 -15.70 10.55 -7.63
CA VAL A 651 -15.64 9.10 -7.73
C VAL A 651 -16.26 8.49 -6.47
N PHE A 652 -16.11 9.15 -5.32
CA PHE A 652 -16.80 8.82 -4.06
C PHE A 652 -17.87 9.86 -3.74
N THR A 653 -18.94 9.39 -3.15
CA THR A 653 -20.03 10.19 -2.58
C THR A 653 -19.91 10.25 -1.05
N LYS A 654 -20.71 11.09 -0.41
CA LYS A 654 -20.76 11.18 1.07
C LYS A 654 -21.12 9.86 1.77
N ASP A 655 -21.78 8.98 1.03
CA ASP A 655 -22.28 7.69 1.52
C ASP A 655 -21.26 6.56 1.36
N ASP A 656 -20.08 6.83 0.76
CA ASP A 656 -18.99 5.89 0.63
C ASP A 656 -18.04 5.92 1.85
N GLY A 657 -17.33 4.83 2.12
CA GLY A 657 -16.49 4.67 3.30
C GLY A 657 -15.01 4.47 2.99
N ILE A 658 -14.18 4.75 3.99
CA ILE A 658 -12.74 4.52 3.93
C ILE A 658 -12.32 3.61 5.09
N SER A 659 -11.66 2.50 4.76
CA SER A 659 -10.95 1.64 5.71
C SER A 659 -9.48 2.04 5.72
N MET A 660 -8.97 2.44 6.87
CA MET A 660 -7.56 2.82 7.00
C MET A 660 -6.64 1.59 6.99
N ASN A 661 -7.06 0.47 7.61
CA ASN A 661 -6.35 -0.79 7.56
C ASN A 661 -6.92 -1.70 6.46
N ARG A 662 -6.04 -2.13 5.56
CA ARG A 662 -6.44 -3.00 4.44
C ARG A 662 -6.99 -4.36 4.90
N ASP A 663 -6.47 -4.92 5.99
CA ASP A 663 -6.90 -6.23 6.49
C ASP A 663 -8.35 -6.22 7.02
N ARG A 664 -8.88 -5.02 7.29
CA ARG A 664 -10.29 -4.80 7.69
C ARG A 664 -11.23 -4.55 6.51
N LEU A 665 -10.68 -4.32 5.33
CA LEU A 665 -11.44 -3.83 4.18
C LEU A 665 -12.59 -4.75 3.79
N LEU A 666 -12.38 -6.07 3.75
CA LEU A 666 -13.44 -7.03 3.44
C LEU A 666 -14.51 -7.07 4.52
N ALA A 667 -14.12 -7.04 5.80
CA ALA A 667 -15.05 -7.00 6.92
C ALA A 667 -15.91 -5.73 6.91
N ASP A 668 -15.29 -4.57 6.69
CA ASP A 668 -15.99 -3.28 6.62
C ASP A 668 -16.96 -3.24 5.42
N ALA A 669 -16.55 -3.78 4.26
CA ALA A 669 -17.40 -3.86 3.07
C ALA A 669 -18.59 -4.81 3.31
N LYS A 670 -18.35 -5.97 3.91
CA LYS A 670 -19.39 -6.94 4.31
C LYS A 670 -20.39 -6.30 5.29
N ALA A 671 -19.88 -5.68 6.34
CA ALA A 671 -20.73 -5.01 7.35
C ALA A 671 -21.58 -3.92 6.70
N ARG A 672 -21.01 -3.14 5.78
CA ARG A 672 -21.75 -2.14 5.02
C ARG A 672 -22.85 -2.75 4.17
N ALA A 673 -22.55 -3.81 3.42
CA ALA A 673 -23.53 -4.49 2.59
C ALA A 673 -24.70 -5.05 3.43
N LEU A 674 -24.41 -5.65 4.57
CA LEU A 674 -25.41 -6.16 5.52
C LEU A 674 -26.25 -5.02 6.13
N SER A 675 -25.63 -3.89 6.52
CA SER A 675 -26.38 -2.71 7.02
C SER A 675 -27.35 -2.20 5.98
N MET A 676 -26.91 -2.05 4.72
CA MET A 676 -27.78 -1.61 3.63
C MET A 676 -28.96 -2.58 3.41
N ALA A 677 -28.71 -3.89 3.44
CA ALA A 677 -29.76 -4.91 3.31
C ALA A 677 -30.76 -4.84 4.47
N ALA A 678 -30.28 -4.72 5.71
CA ALA A 678 -31.12 -4.64 6.91
C ALA A 678 -31.96 -3.35 6.98
N GLU A 679 -31.48 -2.26 6.40
CA GLU A 679 -32.18 -0.97 6.31
C GLU A 679 -33.27 -0.96 5.21
N GLY A 680 -33.45 -2.06 4.48
CA GLY A 680 -34.44 -2.17 3.41
C GLY A 680 -33.98 -1.49 2.12
N PHE A 681 -32.79 -1.88 1.65
CA PHE A 681 -32.19 -1.38 0.43
C PHE A 681 -33.15 -1.45 -0.77
N THR A 682 -33.21 -0.34 -1.49
CA THR A 682 -33.91 -0.25 -2.80
C THR A 682 -32.94 0.24 -3.88
N PRO A 683 -33.03 -0.30 -5.12
CA PRO A 683 -32.18 0.16 -6.20
C PRO A 683 -32.42 1.66 -6.48
N PRO A 684 -31.39 2.37 -6.95
CA PRO A 684 -31.57 3.76 -7.36
C PRO A 684 -32.46 3.87 -8.59
N GLU A 685 -33.18 4.98 -8.70
CA GLU A 685 -33.93 5.27 -9.92
C GLU A 685 -32.99 5.61 -11.09
N PRO A 686 -33.36 5.28 -12.34
CA PRO A 686 -32.66 5.73 -13.52
C PRO A 686 -32.55 7.27 -13.57
N TYR A 687 -31.39 7.76 -14.01
CA TYR A 687 -31.14 9.19 -14.05
C TYR A 687 -31.46 9.79 -15.42
N GLU A 688 -32.16 10.91 -15.44
CA GLU A 688 -32.46 11.69 -16.64
C GLU A 688 -31.47 12.86 -16.76
N TYR A 689 -30.80 12.96 -17.89
CA TYR A 689 -29.83 14.02 -18.16
C TYR A 689 -30.45 15.13 -19.01
N ARG A 690 -30.09 16.38 -18.68
CA ARG A 690 -30.33 17.56 -19.55
C ARG A 690 -28.96 18.15 -19.86
N LEU A 691 -28.49 17.90 -21.08
CA LEU A 691 -27.11 18.17 -21.48
C LEU A 691 -27.02 19.32 -22.47
N PRO A 692 -25.85 19.99 -22.63
CA PRO A 692 -25.74 21.24 -23.36
C PRO A 692 -25.78 21.08 -24.90
N GLY A 693 -25.77 19.85 -25.42
CA GLY A 693 -25.80 19.57 -26.85
C GLY A 693 -24.59 20.10 -27.63
N PRO A 694 -24.75 20.38 -28.93
CA PRO A 694 -23.66 20.84 -29.81
C PRO A 694 -22.96 22.11 -29.33
N THR A 695 -23.67 23.01 -28.64
CA THR A 695 -23.09 24.24 -28.07
C THR A 695 -22.05 23.91 -27.01
N GLY A 696 -22.36 22.95 -26.11
CA GLY A 696 -21.40 22.47 -25.09
C GLY A 696 -20.23 21.75 -25.74
N ALA A 697 -20.47 20.89 -26.72
CA ALA A 697 -19.41 20.19 -27.46
C ALA A 697 -18.43 21.19 -28.12
N THR A 698 -18.93 22.31 -28.66
CA THR A 698 -18.07 23.37 -29.22
C THR A 698 -17.19 24.00 -28.16
N GLY A 699 -17.75 24.29 -26.95
CA GLY A 699 -16.96 24.82 -25.84
C GLY A 699 -15.82 23.88 -25.40
N PHE A 700 -16.09 22.56 -25.33
CA PHE A 700 -15.04 21.57 -24.99
C PHE A 700 -13.97 21.48 -26.08
N LYS A 701 -14.34 21.54 -27.38
CA LYS A 701 -13.38 21.55 -28.49
C LYS A 701 -12.48 22.78 -28.45
N MET A 702 -13.01 23.97 -28.16
CA MET A 702 -12.22 25.19 -28.02
C MET A 702 -11.19 25.05 -26.87
N ALA A 703 -11.57 24.47 -25.74
CA ALA A 703 -10.64 24.19 -24.65
C ALA A 703 -9.53 23.19 -25.06
N LEU A 704 -9.85 22.16 -25.83
CA LEU A 704 -8.87 21.21 -26.38
C LEU A 704 -7.90 21.88 -27.33
N GLU A 705 -8.39 22.76 -28.23
CA GLU A 705 -7.54 23.52 -29.15
C GLU A 705 -6.56 24.42 -28.38
N GLU A 706 -7.00 25.04 -27.28
CA GLU A 706 -6.14 25.83 -26.43
C GLU A 706 -5.04 24.95 -25.78
N PHE A 707 -5.39 23.76 -25.26
CA PHE A 707 -4.40 22.84 -24.71
C PHE A 707 -3.44 22.31 -25.76
N HIS A 708 -3.92 22.05 -26.96
CA HIS A 708 -3.09 21.67 -28.09
C HIS A 708 -2.11 22.77 -28.49
N ALA A 709 -2.58 24.01 -28.63
CA ALA A 709 -1.74 25.17 -28.94
C ALA A 709 -0.64 25.41 -27.88
N LYS A 710 -0.92 25.06 -26.61
CA LYS A 710 0.06 25.12 -25.49
C LYS A 710 0.99 23.89 -25.44
N GLY A 711 0.86 22.92 -26.32
CA GLY A 711 1.64 21.67 -26.32
C GLY A 711 1.31 20.72 -25.15
N ILE A 712 0.17 20.92 -24.48
CA ILE A 712 -0.31 20.07 -23.38
C ILE A 712 -1.02 18.83 -23.95
N ALA A 713 -1.82 19.00 -25.01
CA ALA A 713 -2.48 17.92 -25.74
C ALA A 713 -1.75 17.63 -27.07
N SER A 714 -1.66 16.35 -27.44
CA SER A 714 -1.19 15.94 -28.79
C SER A 714 -2.32 16.02 -29.82
N ASP A 715 -1.98 15.89 -31.10
CA ASP A 715 -2.97 15.82 -32.17
C ASP A 715 -4.04 14.76 -31.91
N TYR A 716 -3.62 13.59 -31.37
CA TYR A 716 -4.56 12.51 -31.14
C TYR A 716 -5.37 12.69 -29.84
N ASP A 717 -4.84 13.40 -28.86
CA ASP A 717 -5.63 13.80 -27.68
C ASP A 717 -6.81 14.70 -28.08
N VAL A 718 -6.66 15.53 -29.10
CA VAL A 718 -7.76 16.34 -29.65
C VAL A 718 -8.86 15.47 -30.29
N VAL A 719 -8.49 14.39 -30.98
CA VAL A 719 -9.45 13.43 -31.54
C VAL A 719 -10.23 12.73 -30.44
N ILE A 720 -9.53 12.19 -29.42
CA ILE A 720 -10.17 11.50 -28.27
C ILE A 720 -11.07 12.47 -27.51
N GLY A 721 -10.56 13.67 -27.23
CA GLY A 721 -11.32 14.72 -26.55
C GLY A 721 -12.55 15.17 -27.35
N GLY A 722 -12.51 15.11 -28.69
CA GLY A 722 -13.66 15.35 -29.55
C GLY A 722 -14.78 14.33 -29.35
N GLU A 723 -14.44 13.03 -29.20
CA GLU A 723 -15.41 11.97 -28.87
C GLU A 723 -15.97 12.15 -27.44
N LEU A 724 -15.12 12.49 -26.49
CA LEU A 724 -15.57 12.83 -25.13
C LEU A 724 -16.50 14.05 -25.11
N ALA A 725 -16.18 15.09 -25.88
CA ALA A 725 -17.03 16.26 -26.01
C ALA A 725 -18.43 15.92 -26.58
N HIS A 726 -18.48 14.98 -27.52
CA HIS A 726 -19.75 14.48 -28.09
C HIS A 726 -20.57 13.75 -27.01
N ILE A 727 -19.98 12.77 -26.28
CA ILE A 727 -20.67 11.98 -25.25
C ILE A 727 -21.17 12.89 -24.13
N LEU A 728 -20.27 13.70 -23.56
CA LEU A 728 -20.55 14.47 -22.36
C LEU A 728 -21.48 15.66 -22.58
N SER A 729 -21.62 16.10 -23.85
CA SER A 729 -22.62 17.10 -24.24
C SER A 729 -23.99 16.51 -24.60
N GLY A 730 -24.13 15.17 -24.65
CA GLY A 730 -25.37 14.50 -25.06
C GLY A 730 -25.57 14.40 -26.58
N GLY A 731 -24.48 14.46 -27.35
CA GLY A 731 -24.54 14.34 -28.80
C GLY A 731 -25.21 15.56 -29.46
N ASN A 732 -26.24 15.28 -30.25
CA ASN A 732 -27.00 16.31 -30.99
C ASN A 732 -28.28 16.76 -30.25
N THR A 733 -28.36 16.56 -28.96
CA THR A 733 -29.51 16.94 -28.12
C THR A 733 -29.65 18.45 -27.96
N ASP A 734 -30.81 18.88 -27.50
CA ASP A 734 -31.09 20.22 -27.01
C ASP A 734 -31.15 20.21 -25.46
N PRO A 735 -30.75 21.27 -24.74
CA PRO A 735 -30.82 21.33 -23.29
C PRO A 735 -32.22 21.15 -22.69
N THR A 736 -33.26 21.27 -23.48
CA THR A 736 -34.67 21.03 -23.06
C THR A 736 -35.08 19.56 -23.21
N GLU A 737 -34.33 18.78 -23.96
CA GLU A 737 -34.57 17.34 -24.17
C GLU A 737 -33.99 16.52 -23.02
N VAL A 738 -34.62 15.38 -22.76
CA VAL A 738 -34.16 14.39 -21.78
C VAL A 738 -33.33 13.33 -22.49
N ILE A 739 -32.12 13.10 -22.01
CA ILE A 739 -31.23 12.00 -22.41
C ILE A 739 -31.26 10.95 -21.33
N THR A 740 -31.47 9.71 -21.71
CA THR A 740 -31.50 8.56 -20.78
C THR A 740 -30.08 8.02 -20.51
N GLU A 741 -29.94 7.15 -19.50
CA GLU A 741 -28.70 6.41 -19.26
C GLU A 741 -28.32 5.54 -20.46
N ASP A 742 -29.28 4.91 -21.12
CA ASP A 742 -29.07 4.08 -22.31
C ASP A 742 -28.57 4.89 -23.51
N ASP A 743 -29.06 6.11 -23.69
CA ASP A 743 -28.55 7.02 -24.75
C ASP A 743 -27.07 7.37 -24.50
N MET A 744 -26.69 7.63 -23.24
CA MET A 744 -25.29 7.89 -22.85
C MET A 744 -24.41 6.68 -23.11
N LEU A 745 -24.85 5.48 -22.71
CA LEU A 745 -24.11 4.22 -22.91
C LEU A 745 -23.94 3.91 -24.40
N LYS A 746 -24.95 4.19 -25.24
CA LYS A 746 -24.85 4.02 -26.68
C LYS A 746 -23.79 4.94 -27.29
N MET A 747 -23.73 6.20 -26.86
CA MET A 747 -22.70 7.14 -27.31
C MET A 747 -21.29 6.71 -26.87
N GLU A 748 -21.13 6.21 -25.65
CA GLU A 748 -19.87 5.64 -25.18
C GLU A 748 -19.42 4.46 -26.06
N GLN A 749 -20.32 3.51 -26.35
CA GLN A 749 -20.04 2.35 -27.19
C GLN A 749 -19.64 2.76 -28.61
N GLU A 750 -20.42 3.66 -29.27
CA GLU A 750 -20.14 4.12 -30.62
C GLU A 750 -18.78 4.82 -30.72
N SER A 751 -18.49 5.72 -29.79
CA SER A 751 -17.20 6.43 -29.70
C SER A 751 -16.03 5.49 -29.42
N PHE A 752 -16.20 4.51 -28.53
CA PHE A 752 -15.18 3.51 -28.26
C PHE A 752 -14.82 2.70 -29.51
N VAL A 753 -15.83 2.18 -30.23
CA VAL A 753 -15.63 1.40 -31.48
C VAL A 753 -15.01 2.27 -32.57
N LYS A 754 -15.39 3.53 -32.67
CA LYS A 754 -14.80 4.49 -33.62
C LYS A 754 -13.30 4.69 -33.35
N LEU A 755 -12.92 4.89 -32.10
CA LEU A 755 -11.52 5.04 -31.69
C LEU A 755 -10.73 3.74 -31.85
N ALA A 756 -11.35 2.56 -31.61
CA ALA A 756 -10.70 1.26 -31.80
C ALA A 756 -10.23 1.06 -33.27
N LYS A 757 -10.90 1.66 -34.22
CA LYS A 757 -10.54 1.60 -35.67
C LYS A 757 -9.37 2.50 -36.02
N ASN A 758 -8.93 3.39 -35.12
CA ASN A 758 -7.88 4.36 -35.40
C ASN A 758 -6.49 3.77 -35.17
N PRO A 759 -5.56 3.81 -36.16
CA PRO A 759 -4.19 3.28 -35.96
C PRO A 759 -3.43 3.93 -34.82
N LYS A 760 -3.70 5.19 -34.48
CA LYS A 760 -3.06 5.89 -33.37
C LYS A 760 -3.47 5.30 -31.98
N THR A 761 -4.71 4.84 -31.85
CA THR A 761 -5.15 4.06 -30.67
C THR A 761 -4.34 2.77 -30.56
N LEU A 762 -4.23 2.01 -31.64
CA LEU A 762 -3.48 0.74 -31.65
C LEU A 762 -2.02 0.96 -31.26
N ALA A 763 -1.40 2.03 -31.78
CA ALA A 763 -0.03 2.40 -31.40
C ALA A 763 0.08 2.76 -29.90
N ARG A 764 -0.92 3.44 -29.29
CA ARG A 764 -0.94 3.72 -27.83
C ARG A 764 -1.04 2.45 -27.01
N ILE A 765 -1.91 1.52 -27.40
CA ILE A 765 -2.08 0.24 -26.71
C ILE A 765 -0.78 -0.57 -26.76
N GLU A 766 -0.21 -0.71 -27.96
CA GLU A 766 1.05 -1.45 -28.16
C GLU A 766 2.19 -0.85 -27.34
N HIS A 767 2.32 0.47 -27.33
CA HIS A 767 3.33 1.16 -26.52
C HIS A 767 3.13 0.92 -25.02
N MET A 768 1.87 1.00 -24.54
CA MET A 768 1.53 0.73 -23.15
C MET A 768 1.88 -0.70 -22.75
N LEU A 769 1.55 -1.69 -23.56
CA LEU A 769 1.86 -3.11 -23.30
C LEU A 769 3.37 -3.37 -23.25
N ASN A 770 4.13 -2.72 -24.13
CA ASN A 770 5.58 -2.90 -24.22
C ASN A 770 6.35 -2.13 -23.16
N THR A 771 5.90 -0.95 -22.74
CA THR A 771 6.68 -0.03 -21.88
C THR A 771 6.06 0.24 -20.51
N GLY A 772 4.78 -0.04 -20.34
CA GLY A 772 4.00 0.36 -19.16
C GLY A 772 3.78 1.88 -19.05
N LYS A 773 3.95 2.64 -20.14
CA LYS A 773 3.80 4.11 -20.17
C LYS A 773 2.89 4.55 -21.29
N PRO A 774 2.12 5.64 -21.11
CA PRO A 774 1.30 6.20 -22.16
C PRO A 774 2.15 6.78 -23.29
N LEU A 775 1.69 6.59 -24.54
CA LEU A 775 2.24 7.23 -25.73
C LEU A 775 1.49 8.54 -25.98
N ARG A 776 2.22 9.60 -26.33
CA ARG A 776 1.68 10.88 -26.82
C ARG A 776 1.98 11.00 -28.29
N ASN A 777 0.99 10.77 -29.17
CA ASN A 777 1.12 10.73 -30.63
C ASN A 777 0.15 11.67 -31.35
#